data_7e148f01d9bf8c483e1d6d32b0a6501f
#
_entry.id   7e148f01d9bf8c483e1d6d32b0a6501f
#
_cell.length_a   1.000
_cell.length_b   1.000
_cell.length_c   1.000
_cell.angle_alpha   90.00
_cell.angle_beta   90.00
_cell.angle_gamma   90.00
#
_symmetry.space_group_name_H-M   'P 1'
#
loop_
_entity.id
_entity.type
_entity.pdbx_description
1 polymer ?
#
loop_
_entity_poly.entity_id
_entity_poly.type
_entity_poly.pdbx_seq_one_letter_code
_entity_poly.pdbx_strand_id
1 'polypeptide(L)'
;MKTRLRIAVALMLMLSGMGVEAKVAHILPKPQQVTMLDERPFALWRPVKIFDSTNCAYLRHVFEDNGCVVASWAKATVRVNIVDSIKGSFHHNVPGFANEAYELYITRNEVEIRAITPLGVIRAAQTIQQMAEGYTAKAKLEAVNIVDWPAFAVRGLMHDVGRSFIPFDELKREIDLLARFKLSVFHWHLTEHLAWRMEVEEFPQLTQGKYMIRDTAQYYTRLQCRELEAYAAQRGITVIPEIDMPGHSDAFKRAMGMDMQSDEGIDSLKVIIDEVVENFPLAPYIHIGGDEVNIHYPDFLKIMAQYVRSKGKKVLMWNRLSAGAPTAEICDMTQMWATAGKAVKGLPNIDCRYNYINHFDVYADLAGIYRSNIYYEQRGTDDVAGTITAVWNDTKTQSWRDIVRQNNLYANVLASAERAWCGGGKQYIEQGGTGLGENDDEAVEFADFERRFLFHKANSLSREPISYVRQSNVHWRITEPMPNGGNANKVFPPETCTDEVLPESFVVDGVTYGTRLATGAGIYLRHIWHPIVPSFLDNPQKGQTVYAWTYVYSPRAQKVGAQIEFYTYSRSGNEVAPKAGCWDRRGSRIWLNDKEIAAPEWKQPDATIKQDQGTTGLTNENLTARPTAHIKLRRGWNKVLMRLPYADNGGTGRDKWQFTFVITDTKGENALEGIVYSPTRSF
;
A
#
# COMPACT_ATOMS: atom_id res chain seq x y z
N MET A 1 25.10 -34.81 8.24
CA MET A 1 23.93 -35.71 8.22
C MET A 1 22.66 -35.09 8.85
N LYS A 2 22.74 -34.31 9.92
CA LYS A 2 21.56 -33.69 10.57
C LYS A 2 20.94 -32.52 9.79
N THR A 3 21.70 -31.80 8.97
CA THR A 3 21.23 -30.68 8.16
C THR A 3 20.44 -31.13 6.91
N ARG A 4 20.83 -32.26 6.30
CA ARG A 4 20.11 -32.83 5.16
C ARG A 4 18.73 -33.43 5.53
N LEU A 5 18.56 -33.83 6.78
CA LEU A 5 17.28 -34.36 7.28
C LEU A 5 16.24 -33.25 7.53
N ARG A 6 16.66 -32.04 7.90
CA ARG A 6 15.75 -30.89 8.10
C ARG A 6 15.25 -30.30 6.79
N ILE A 7 16.09 -30.28 5.74
CA ILE A 7 15.68 -29.83 4.39
C ILE A 7 14.72 -30.86 3.75
N ALA A 8 14.94 -32.16 3.95
CA ALA A 8 14.03 -33.18 3.47
C ALA A 8 12.65 -33.16 4.18
N VAL A 9 12.60 -32.81 5.46
CA VAL A 9 11.34 -32.64 6.21
C VAL A 9 10.58 -31.40 5.78
N ALA A 10 11.28 -30.27 5.47
CA ALA A 10 10.64 -29.08 4.91
C ALA A 10 10.12 -29.31 3.49
N LEU A 11 10.85 -30.06 2.64
CA LEU A 11 10.40 -30.42 1.30
C LEU A 11 9.28 -31.49 1.32
N MET A 12 9.29 -32.41 2.28
CA MET A 12 8.18 -33.39 2.46
C MET A 12 6.90 -32.74 2.99
N LEU A 13 6.99 -31.67 3.76
CA LEU A 13 5.83 -30.88 4.18
C LEU A 13 5.24 -30.03 3.02
N MET A 14 6.03 -29.74 1.97
CA MET A 14 5.54 -29.08 0.75
C MET A 14 4.97 -30.06 -0.30
N LEU A 15 5.25 -31.35 -0.20
CA LEU A 15 4.82 -32.39 -1.16
C LEU A 15 3.80 -33.39 -0.62
N SER A 16 3.48 -33.36 0.65
CA SER A 16 2.48 -34.23 1.24
C SER A 16 1.20 -33.47 1.60
N GLY A 17 0.29 -33.49 0.69
CA GLY A 17 -1.11 -33.26 1.01
C GLY A 17 -1.62 -31.90 0.54
N MET A 18 -2.51 -31.96 -0.42
CA MET A 18 -3.67 -31.07 -0.49
C MET A 18 -4.52 -31.25 0.79
N GLY A 19 -3.92 -31.04 1.96
CA GLY A 19 -4.64 -30.78 3.19
C GLY A 19 -5.27 -29.41 3.03
N VAL A 20 -6.55 -29.27 3.25
CA VAL A 20 -7.25 -27.99 3.32
C VAL A 20 -6.54 -27.19 4.40
N GLU A 21 -5.72 -26.21 3.98
CA GLU A 21 -5.05 -25.29 4.91
C GLU A 21 -6.13 -24.58 5.74
N ALA A 22 -5.94 -24.46 7.05
CA ALA A 22 -6.91 -23.82 7.91
C ALA A 22 -7.15 -22.38 7.46
N LYS A 23 -8.41 -21.96 7.31
CA LYS A 23 -8.75 -20.61 6.82
C LYS A 23 -8.25 -19.49 7.74
N VAL A 24 -8.12 -19.79 9.05
CA VAL A 24 -7.46 -18.90 10.02
C VAL A 24 -6.05 -18.49 9.58
N ALA A 25 -5.34 -19.37 8.86
CA ALA A 25 -4.00 -19.08 8.34
C ALA A 25 -3.96 -18.02 7.25
N HIS A 26 -5.12 -17.62 6.70
CA HIS A 26 -5.20 -16.58 5.66
C HIS A 26 -5.67 -15.23 6.16
N ILE A 27 -6.04 -15.09 7.44
CA ILE A 27 -6.51 -13.81 7.99
C ILE A 27 -5.44 -12.71 7.83
N LEU A 28 -5.87 -11.57 7.28
CA LEU A 28 -5.06 -10.38 7.06
C LEU A 28 -5.83 -9.15 7.58
N PRO A 29 -5.33 -8.32 8.49
CA PRO A 29 -4.09 -8.50 9.26
C PRO A 29 -4.10 -9.77 10.13
N LYS A 30 -2.90 -10.31 10.39
CA LYS A 30 -2.72 -11.48 11.25
C LYS A 30 -3.21 -11.17 12.65
N PRO A 31 -4.07 -12.02 13.24
CA PRO A 31 -4.53 -11.82 14.61
C PRO A 31 -3.39 -11.90 15.62
N GLN A 32 -3.50 -11.16 16.72
CA GLN A 32 -2.48 -11.11 17.77
C GLN A 32 -2.28 -12.47 18.45
N GLN A 33 -3.38 -13.18 18.73
CA GLN A 33 -3.32 -14.49 19.38
C GLN A 33 -4.34 -15.43 18.75
N VAL A 34 -3.90 -16.66 18.43
CA VAL A 34 -4.75 -17.70 17.85
C VAL A 34 -4.49 -19.01 18.56
N THR A 35 -5.53 -19.67 19.05
CA THR A 35 -5.49 -21.00 19.64
C THR A 35 -6.51 -21.89 18.94
N MET A 36 -6.03 -22.87 18.18
CA MET A 36 -6.90 -23.86 17.54
C MET A 36 -7.49 -24.80 18.59
N LEU A 37 -8.76 -25.12 18.45
CA LEU A 37 -9.48 -26.06 19.33
C LEU A 37 -9.62 -27.42 18.65
N ASP A 38 -9.52 -28.49 19.42
CA ASP A 38 -9.74 -29.88 18.92
C ASP A 38 -11.24 -30.18 18.85
N GLU A 39 -11.93 -29.39 18.01
CA GLU A 39 -13.37 -29.54 17.79
C GLU A 39 -13.72 -29.50 16.30
N ARG A 40 -14.94 -29.92 15.98
CA ARG A 40 -15.46 -29.83 14.61
C ARG A 40 -15.76 -28.37 14.25
N PRO A 41 -15.56 -27.98 12.97
CA PRO A 41 -15.86 -26.64 12.52
C PRO A 41 -17.33 -26.24 12.69
N PHE A 42 -17.58 -24.95 12.90
CA PHE A 42 -18.90 -24.35 12.83
C PHE A 42 -19.37 -24.28 11.37
N ALA A 43 -20.58 -24.77 11.10
CA ALA A 43 -21.14 -24.76 9.74
C ALA A 43 -21.94 -23.47 9.50
N LEU A 44 -21.36 -22.51 8.77
CA LEU A 44 -21.88 -21.15 8.61
C LEU A 44 -23.23 -21.08 7.85
N TRP A 45 -23.58 -22.11 7.06
CA TRP A 45 -24.87 -22.17 6.35
C TRP A 45 -26.04 -22.69 7.20
N ARG A 46 -25.80 -23.10 8.46
CA ARG A 46 -26.88 -23.60 9.34
C ARG A 46 -27.66 -22.45 9.93
N PRO A 47 -28.97 -22.64 10.21
CA PRO A 47 -29.71 -21.65 10.98
C PRO A 47 -29.04 -21.33 12.32
N VAL A 48 -28.96 -20.02 12.64
CA VAL A 48 -28.41 -19.55 13.92
C VAL A 48 -29.41 -18.67 14.66
N LYS A 49 -29.29 -18.66 15.99
CA LYS A 49 -29.96 -17.69 16.85
C LYS A 49 -28.91 -16.66 17.28
N ILE A 50 -29.14 -15.38 16.93
CA ILE A 50 -28.23 -14.30 17.27
C ILE A 50 -28.74 -13.58 18.52
N PHE A 51 -27.85 -13.45 19.52
CA PHE A 51 -28.02 -12.66 20.73
C PHE A 51 -26.99 -11.52 20.68
N ASP A 52 -27.40 -10.37 20.18
CA ASP A 52 -26.52 -9.24 19.98
C ASP A 52 -27.19 -7.96 20.50
N SER A 53 -26.76 -7.48 21.65
CA SER A 53 -27.23 -6.23 22.24
C SER A 53 -26.78 -4.98 21.51
N THR A 54 -25.76 -5.09 20.64
CA THR A 54 -25.24 -3.96 19.85
C THR A 54 -26.01 -3.74 18.55
N ASN A 55 -26.81 -4.71 18.12
CA ASN A 55 -27.52 -4.72 16.84
C ASN A 55 -26.58 -4.50 15.65
N CYS A 56 -25.39 -5.11 15.66
CA CYS A 56 -24.38 -4.97 14.62
C CYS A 56 -24.88 -5.50 13.28
N ALA A 57 -25.29 -4.59 12.39
CA ALA A 57 -25.76 -4.96 11.06
C ALA A 57 -24.66 -5.67 10.24
N TYR A 58 -23.40 -5.24 10.38
CA TYR A 58 -22.28 -5.85 9.68
C TYR A 58 -22.13 -7.35 10.05
N LEU A 59 -22.22 -7.69 11.33
CA LEU A 59 -22.16 -9.09 11.80
C LEU A 59 -23.30 -9.90 11.19
N ARG A 60 -24.53 -9.38 11.21
CA ARG A 60 -25.69 -10.05 10.64
C ARG A 60 -25.51 -10.33 9.15
N HIS A 61 -25.05 -9.34 8.37
CA HIS A 61 -24.80 -9.48 6.93
C HIS A 61 -23.73 -10.56 6.65
N VAL A 62 -22.67 -10.65 7.45
CA VAL A 62 -21.65 -11.70 7.27
C VAL A 62 -22.27 -13.11 7.37
N PHE A 63 -23.21 -13.34 8.25
CA PHE A 63 -23.91 -14.63 8.35
C PHE A 63 -24.90 -14.85 7.19
N GLU A 64 -25.72 -13.85 6.87
CA GLU A 64 -26.72 -13.93 5.81
C GLU A 64 -26.09 -14.12 4.42
N ASP A 65 -25.02 -13.39 4.10
CA ASP A 65 -24.27 -13.52 2.84
C ASP A 65 -23.65 -14.91 2.64
N ASN A 66 -23.40 -15.64 3.73
CA ASN A 66 -22.93 -17.02 3.68
C ASN A 66 -24.09 -18.04 3.71
N GLY A 67 -25.32 -17.60 3.47
CA GLY A 67 -26.50 -18.46 3.38
C GLY A 67 -27.07 -18.91 4.72
N CYS A 68 -26.67 -18.26 5.81
CA CYS A 68 -27.19 -18.54 7.14
C CYS A 68 -28.59 -17.93 7.31
N VAL A 69 -29.51 -18.67 7.88
CA VAL A 69 -30.83 -18.17 8.26
C VAL A 69 -30.82 -17.81 9.75
N VAL A 70 -31.14 -16.55 10.06
CA VAL A 70 -31.29 -16.09 11.46
C VAL A 70 -32.69 -16.45 11.94
N ALA A 71 -32.79 -17.38 12.92
CA ALA A 71 -34.07 -17.89 13.39
C ALA A 71 -34.05 -18.18 14.89
N SER A 72 -35.16 -17.88 15.58
CA SER A 72 -35.30 -18.07 17.04
C SER A 72 -35.27 -19.55 17.48
N TRP A 73 -35.63 -20.46 16.59
CA TRP A 73 -35.66 -21.89 16.82
C TRP A 73 -34.31 -22.60 16.57
N ALA A 74 -33.33 -21.92 16.05
CA ALA A 74 -32.04 -22.51 15.72
C ALA A 74 -31.30 -23.01 16.97
N LYS A 75 -30.58 -24.13 16.81
CA LYS A 75 -29.78 -24.75 17.89
C LYS A 75 -28.38 -24.13 18.00
N ALA A 76 -27.81 -23.72 16.88
CA ALA A 76 -26.54 -22.99 16.87
C ALA A 76 -26.74 -21.55 17.29
N THR A 77 -25.81 -21.00 18.05
CA THR A 77 -25.91 -19.64 18.62
C THR A 77 -24.77 -18.74 18.20
N VAL A 78 -25.08 -17.47 18.04
CA VAL A 78 -24.11 -16.38 17.98
C VAL A 78 -24.38 -15.45 19.14
N ARG A 79 -23.40 -15.23 20.02
CA ARG A 79 -23.54 -14.37 21.20
C ARG A 79 -22.56 -13.22 21.12
N VAL A 80 -23.06 -12.04 21.39
CA VAL A 80 -22.23 -10.82 21.46
C VAL A 80 -22.36 -10.27 22.88
N ASN A 81 -21.22 -10.13 23.54
CA ASN A 81 -21.08 -9.62 24.89
C ASN A 81 -20.14 -8.41 24.89
N ILE A 82 -20.61 -7.26 25.33
CA ILE A 82 -19.74 -6.11 25.63
C ILE A 82 -19.18 -6.34 27.04
N VAL A 83 -17.85 -6.22 27.16
CA VAL A 83 -17.09 -6.48 28.40
C VAL A 83 -16.17 -5.32 28.71
N ASP A 84 -15.86 -5.14 30.00
CA ASP A 84 -15.01 -4.03 30.45
C ASP A 84 -13.53 -4.20 30.06
N SER A 85 -13.08 -5.46 29.90
CA SER A 85 -11.69 -5.74 29.54
C SER A 85 -11.54 -7.08 28.81
N ILE A 86 -10.47 -7.17 28.02
CA ILE A 86 -10.03 -8.41 27.38
C ILE A 86 -8.57 -8.65 27.79
N LYS A 87 -8.30 -9.82 28.37
CA LYS A 87 -6.97 -10.16 28.88
C LYS A 87 -5.91 -10.12 27.78
N GLY A 88 -4.84 -9.36 28.01
CA GLY A 88 -3.71 -9.24 27.09
C GLY A 88 -3.92 -8.23 25.98
N SER A 89 -5.11 -7.64 25.84
CA SER A 89 -5.34 -6.60 24.83
C SER A 89 -4.65 -5.29 25.23
N PHE A 90 -4.34 -4.50 24.20
CA PHE A 90 -3.79 -3.16 24.35
C PHE A 90 -4.77 -2.13 23.76
N HIS A 91 -4.80 -0.94 24.32
CA HIS A 91 -5.62 0.16 23.86
C HIS A 91 -4.84 1.48 23.86
N HIS A 92 -5.15 2.31 22.90
CA HIS A 92 -4.63 3.67 22.79
C HIS A 92 -5.67 4.70 23.21
N ASN A 93 -5.27 5.74 23.90
CA ASN A 93 -6.12 6.89 24.19
C ASN A 93 -6.01 7.96 23.10
N VAL A 94 -6.23 7.59 21.84
CA VAL A 94 -6.30 8.57 20.75
C VAL A 94 -7.73 9.14 20.70
N PRO A 95 -7.91 10.45 20.93
CA PRO A 95 -9.24 11.04 20.94
C PRO A 95 -9.99 10.82 19.63
N GLY A 96 -11.24 10.40 19.70
CA GLY A 96 -12.08 10.12 18.52
C GLY A 96 -11.94 8.68 17.97
N PHE A 97 -11.09 7.83 18.57
CA PHE A 97 -10.93 6.43 18.20
C PHE A 97 -11.29 5.50 19.36
N ALA A 98 -12.26 4.63 19.14
CA ALA A 98 -12.75 3.68 20.15
C ALA A 98 -11.82 2.46 20.25
N ASN A 99 -11.92 1.74 21.37
CA ASN A 99 -11.22 0.49 21.56
C ASN A 99 -11.78 -0.60 20.64
N GLU A 100 -10.91 -1.26 19.87
CA GLU A 100 -11.25 -2.24 18.86
C GLU A 100 -11.01 -3.70 19.29
N ALA A 101 -10.58 -3.91 20.53
CA ALA A 101 -10.23 -5.24 21.01
C ALA A 101 -11.45 -6.16 21.08
N TYR A 102 -11.22 -7.42 20.71
CA TYR A 102 -12.22 -8.48 20.76
C TYR A 102 -11.60 -9.85 21.07
N GLU A 103 -12.43 -10.74 21.61
CA GLU A 103 -12.19 -12.16 21.68
C GLU A 103 -13.28 -12.88 20.88
N LEU A 104 -12.88 -13.78 19.99
CA LEU A 104 -13.74 -14.57 19.12
C LEU A 104 -13.53 -16.05 19.43
N TYR A 105 -14.51 -16.68 20.06
CA TYR A 105 -14.51 -18.08 20.42
C TYR A 105 -15.49 -18.85 19.54
N ILE A 106 -15.00 -19.80 18.76
CA ILE A 106 -15.79 -20.57 17.80
C ILE A 106 -15.69 -22.04 18.15
N THR A 107 -16.84 -22.67 18.35
CA THR A 107 -17.00 -24.10 18.53
C THR A 107 -17.97 -24.66 17.46
N ARG A 108 -18.23 -25.95 17.46
CA ARG A 108 -19.17 -26.59 16.51
C ARG A 108 -20.57 -25.94 16.47
N ASN A 109 -21.06 -25.44 17.59
CA ASN A 109 -22.44 -24.97 17.73
C ASN A 109 -22.58 -23.52 18.22
N GLU A 110 -21.49 -22.88 18.53
CA GLU A 110 -21.49 -21.52 19.10
C GLU A 110 -20.39 -20.67 18.51
N VAL A 111 -20.73 -19.41 18.22
CA VAL A 111 -19.81 -18.31 17.99
C VAL A 111 -20.04 -17.31 19.10
N GLU A 112 -19.06 -17.11 19.98
CA GLU A 112 -19.08 -16.08 21.00
C GLU A 112 -18.12 -14.96 20.62
N ILE A 113 -18.62 -13.72 20.67
CA ILE A 113 -17.85 -12.50 20.48
C ILE A 113 -17.90 -11.73 21.80
N ARG A 114 -16.75 -11.49 22.39
CA ARG A 114 -16.58 -10.57 23.50
C ARG A 114 -15.78 -9.36 23.02
N ALA A 115 -16.32 -8.16 23.17
CA ALA A 115 -15.69 -6.95 22.68
C ALA A 115 -15.79 -5.82 23.72
N ILE A 116 -14.86 -4.88 23.70
CA ILE A 116 -14.89 -3.73 24.63
C ILE A 116 -15.87 -2.66 24.13
N THR A 117 -16.03 -2.57 22.81
CA THR A 117 -16.96 -1.61 22.18
C THR A 117 -17.70 -2.26 21.01
N PRO A 118 -18.79 -1.66 20.48
CA PRO A 118 -19.42 -2.11 19.25
C PRO A 118 -18.46 -2.18 18.04
N LEU A 119 -17.42 -1.34 18.01
CA LEU A 119 -16.39 -1.41 16.96
C LEU A 119 -15.60 -2.72 17.00
N GLY A 120 -15.28 -3.23 18.19
CA GLY A 120 -14.66 -4.56 18.35
C GLY A 120 -15.54 -5.69 17.80
N VAL A 121 -16.87 -5.57 17.89
CA VAL A 121 -17.81 -6.54 17.28
C VAL A 121 -17.70 -6.51 15.75
N ILE A 122 -17.58 -5.32 15.15
CA ILE A 122 -17.35 -5.17 13.70
C ILE A 122 -16.02 -5.85 13.31
N ARG A 123 -14.94 -5.65 14.10
CA ARG A 123 -13.64 -6.29 13.84
C ARG A 123 -13.68 -7.82 13.92
N ALA A 124 -14.42 -8.36 14.89
CA ALA A 124 -14.67 -9.79 14.96
C ALA A 124 -15.47 -10.32 13.75
N ALA A 125 -16.49 -9.58 13.31
CA ALA A 125 -17.26 -9.92 12.11
C ALA A 125 -16.40 -9.90 10.84
N GLN A 126 -15.48 -8.93 10.70
CA GLN A 126 -14.51 -8.88 9.60
C GLN A 126 -13.57 -10.09 9.60
N THR A 127 -13.17 -10.58 10.77
CA THR A 127 -12.41 -11.82 10.91
C THR A 127 -13.22 -13.04 10.47
N ILE A 128 -14.48 -13.17 10.90
CA ILE A 128 -15.39 -14.22 10.45
C ILE A 128 -15.59 -14.19 8.93
N GLN A 129 -15.75 -12.99 8.36
CA GLN A 129 -15.88 -12.80 6.91
C GLN A 129 -14.66 -13.33 6.14
N GLN A 130 -13.44 -13.08 6.63
CA GLN A 130 -12.22 -13.61 6.02
C GLN A 130 -12.07 -15.12 6.20
N MET A 131 -12.45 -15.67 7.36
CA MET A 131 -12.46 -17.12 7.58
C MET A 131 -13.45 -17.85 6.66
N ALA A 132 -14.53 -17.18 6.24
CA ALA A 132 -15.50 -17.72 5.27
C ALA A 132 -15.04 -17.59 3.81
N GLU A 133 -13.94 -16.88 3.54
CA GLU A 133 -13.45 -16.60 2.18
C GLU A 133 -12.91 -17.85 1.48
N GLY A 134 -13.06 -17.91 0.15
CA GLY A 134 -12.59 -19.02 -0.69
C GLY A 134 -13.49 -20.25 -0.66
N TYR A 135 -14.63 -20.23 0.03
CA TYR A 135 -15.67 -21.25 -0.12
C TYR A 135 -16.65 -20.87 -1.23
N THR A 136 -16.91 -21.77 -2.14
CA THR A 136 -17.93 -21.59 -3.20
C THR A 136 -19.35 -21.88 -2.69
N ALA A 137 -19.47 -22.68 -1.64
CA ALA A 137 -20.72 -22.98 -0.94
C ALA A 137 -20.41 -23.64 0.41
N LYS A 138 -21.31 -23.53 1.37
CA LYS A 138 -21.23 -24.20 2.67
C LYS A 138 -19.94 -23.90 3.43
N ALA A 139 -19.64 -22.60 3.62
CA ALA A 139 -18.49 -22.15 4.39
C ALA A 139 -18.48 -22.74 5.81
N LYS A 140 -17.30 -23.06 6.30
CA LYS A 140 -17.05 -23.59 7.65
C LYS A 140 -16.02 -22.70 8.33
N LEU A 141 -16.28 -22.38 9.59
CA LEU A 141 -15.33 -21.69 10.44
C LEU A 141 -14.62 -22.73 11.31
N GLU A 142 -13.31 -22.71 11.34
CA GLU A 142 -12.51 -23.57 12.24
C GLU A 142 -12.90 -23.29 13.69
N ALA A 143 -12.87 -24.34 14.53
CA ALA A 143 -13.01 -24.18 15.97
C ALA A 143 -11.72 -23.55 16.53
N VAL A 144 -11.85 -22.34 17.10
CA VAL A 144 -10.71 -21.50 17.43
C VAL A 144 -11.06 -20.50 18.52
N ASN A 145 -10.07 -20.12 19.31
CA ASN A 145 -10.09 -18.91 20.13
C ASN A 145 -9.10 -17.89 19.58
N ILE A 146 -9.60 -16.72 19.20
CA ILE A 146 -8.82 -15.58 18.71
C ILE A 146 -8.98 -14.44 19.72
N VAL A 147 -7.85 -13.90 20.21
CA VAL A 147 -7.83 -12.65 20.97
C VAL A 147 -7.05 -11.63 20.15
N ASP A 148 -7.69 -10.51 19.81
CA ASP A 148 -7.16 -9.63 18.78
C ASP A 148 -7.44 -8.15 19.06
N TRP A 149 -6.50 -7.29 18.67
CA TRP A 149 -6.55 -5.83 18.82
C TRP A 149 -5.53 -5.16 17.91
N PRO A 150 -5.74 -3.91 17.48
CA PRO A 150 -4.73 -3.19 16.71
C PRO A 150 -3.58 -2.68 17.58
N ALA A 151 -2.37 -2.73 17.04
CA ALA A 151 -1.21 -2.09 17.66
C ALA A 151 -1.24 -0.56 17.56
N PHE A 152 -1.89 0.00 16.53
CA PHE A 152 -2.07 1.45 16.34
C PHE A 152 -3.54 1.78 16.07
N ALA A 153 -4.02 2.91 16.61
CA ALA A 153 -5.42 3.34 16.44
C ALA A 153 -5.74 3.78 15.02
N VAL A 154 -4.83 4.56 14.40
CA VAL A 154 -5.01 5.07 13.04
C VAL A 154 -4.32 4.15 12.03
N ARG A 155 -5.11 3.61 11.12
CA ARG A 155 -4.70 2.75 10.01
C ARG A 155 -5.52 3.15 8.81
N GLY A 156 -4.94 3.92 7.89
CA GLY A 156 -5.77 4.58 6.89
C GLY A 156 -5.25 4.52 5.46
N LEU A 157 -6.16 4.91 4.58
CA LEU A 157 -5.88 5.30 3.21
C LEU A 157 -6.31 6.75 3.01
N MET A 158 -5.42 7.56 2.43
CA MET A 158 -5.75 8.88 1.88
C MET A 158 -5.87 8.77 0.36
N HIS A 159 -6.95 9.27 -0.19
CA HIS A 159 -7.17 9.31 -1.63
C HIS A 159 -7.39 10.74 -2.11
N ASP A 160 -6.51 11.17 -3.02
CA ASP A 160 -6.57 12.48 -3.66
C ASP A 160 -7.61 12.46 -4.79
N VAL A 161 -8.84 12.84 -4.47
CA VAL A 161 -9.92 13.00 -5.46
C VAL A 161 -9.93 14.41 -6.06
N GLY A 162 -9.24 15.36 -5.44
CA GLY A 162 -9.08 16.72 -5.94
C GLY A 162 -8.40 16.74 -7.31
N ARG A 163 -7.29 15.98 -7.47
CA ARG A 163 -6.59 15.85 -8.75
C ARG A 163 -7.28 14.91 -9.72
N SER A 164 -7.84 13.79 -9.26
CA SER A 164 -8.53 12.83 -10.14
C SER A 164 -9.81 12.31 -9.48
N PHE A 165 -10.94 12.50 -10.14
CA PHE A 165 -12.24 12.08 -9.62
C PHE A 165 -12.36 10.57 -9.55
N ILE A 166 -12.86 10.05 -8.45
CA ILE A 166 -13.21 8.65 -8.25
C ILE A 166 -14.74 8.51 -8.25
N PRO A 167 -15.32 7.63 -9.07
CA PRO A 167 -16.78 7.43 -9.07
C PRO A 167 -17.28 7.01 -7.68
N PHE A 168 -18.43 7.52 -7.28
CA PHE A 168 -18.99 7.33 -5.93
C PHE A 168 -19.15 5.84 -5.55
N ASP A 169 -19.65 5.01 -6.47
CA ASP A 169 -19.79 3.57 -6.22
C ASP A 169 -18.44 2.87 -6.01
N GLU A 170 -17.39 3.39 -6.64
CA GLU A 170 -16.04 2.85 -6.46
C GLU A 170 -15.44 3.27 -5.11
N LEU A 171 -15.75 4.47 -4.60
CA LEU A 171 -15.39 4.84 -3.22
C LEU A 171 -16.08 3.92 -2.21
N LYS A 172 -17.35 3.59 -2.40
CA LYS A 172 -18.06 2.62 -1.52
C LYS A 172 -17.40 1.24 -1.57
N ARG A 173 -17.01 0.79 -2.75
CA ARG A 173 -16.28 -0.47 -2.93
C ARG A 173 -14.90 -0.42 -2.26
N GLU A 174 -14.19 0.69 -2.37
CA GLU A 174 -12.92 0.90 -1.68
C GLU A 174 -13.12 0.81 -0.16
N ILE A 175 -14.14 1.47 0.39
CA ILE A 175 -14.51 1.37 1.80
C ILE A 175 -14.80 -0.08 2.22
N ASP A 176 -15.52 -0.87 1.41
CA ASP A 176 -15.76 -2.30 1.68
C ASP A 176 -14.46 -3.10 1.79
N LEU A 177 -13.51 -2.86 0.88
CA LEU A 177 -12.21 -3.53 0.90
C LEU A 177 -11.35 -3.08 2.08
N LEU A 178 -11.31 -1.77 2.37
CA LEU A 178 -10.59 -1.25 3.54
C LEU A 178 -11.14 -1.84 4.84
N ALA A 179 -12.46 -1.90 4.97
CA ALA A 179 -13.13 -2.47 6.14
C ALA A 179 -12.80 -3.96 6.32
N ARG A 180 -12.89 -4.76 5.26
CA ARG A 180 -12.56 -6.19 5.30
C ARG A 180 -11.20 -6.45 5.93
N PHE A 181 -10.23 -5.57 5.68
CA PHE A 181 -8.85 -5.66 6.19
C PHE A 181 -8.59 -4.76 7.40
N LYS A 182 -9.65 -4.41 8.15
CA LYS A 182 -9.58 -3.73 9.47
C LYS A 182 -8.89 -2.37 9.46
N LEU A 183 -8.90 -1.64 8.33
CA LEU A 183 -8.51 -0.24 8.37
C LEU A 183 -9.53 0.56 9.19
N SER A 184 -9.08 1.70 9.74
CA SER A 184 -9.89 2.54 10.64
C SER A 184 -10.20 3.92 10.07
N VAL A 185 -9.47 4.36 9.04
CA VAL A 185 -9.57 5.73 8.51
C VAL A 185 -9.61 5.72 6.99
N PHE A 186 -10.52 6.50 6.44
CA PHE A 186 -10.50 6.98 5.07
C PHE A 186 -10.32 8.51 5.09
N HIS A 187 -9.12 8.97 4.69
CA HIS A 187 -8.82 10.40 4.57
C HIS A 187 -9.18 10.86 3.16
N TRP A 188 -10.19 11.70 3.06
CA TRP A 188 -10.77 12.13 1.80
C TRP A 188 -10.28 13.53 1.42
N HIS A 189 -9.26 13.60 0.58
CA HIS A 189 -8.66 14.85 0.09
C HIS A 189 -9.53 15.43 -1.04
N LEU A 190 -10.47 16.33 -0.66
CA LEU A 190 -11.57 16.77 -1.51
C LEU A 190 -11.25 17.95 -2.42
N THR A 191 -10.18 18.69 -2.14
CA THR A 191 -9.91 19.96 -2.82
C THR A 191 -8.44 20.08 -3.21
N GLU A 192 -8.21 20.63 -4.40
CA GLU A 192 -6.88 20.80 -4.98
C GLU A 192 -6.85 21.93 -6.01
N HIS A 193 -5.65 22.29 -6.53
CA HIS A 193 -5.60 23.30 -7.61
C HIS A 193 -6.26 22.84 -8.90
N LEU A 194 -6.41 21.55 -9.15
CA LEU A 194 -7.04 21.06 -10.38
C LEU A 194 -8.56 21.11 -10.30
N ALA A 195 -9.15 20.81 -9.15
CA ALA A 195 -10.59 20.85 -8.97
C ALA A 195 -11.00 20.89 -7.49
N TRP A 196 -12.22 21.35 -7.28
CA TRP A 196 -12.97 21.28 -6.03
C TRP A 196 -14.04 20.20 -6.16
N ARG A 197 -14.06 19.21 -5.28
CA ARG A 197 -14.88 18.01 -5.46
C ARG A 197 -16.08 17.88 -4.52
N MET A 198 -16.28 18.78 -3.59
CA MET A 198 -17.44 18.75 -2.68
C MET A 198 -18.43 19.85 -3.05
N GLU A 199 -19.71 19.49 -3.16
CA GLU A 199 -20.80 20.47 -3.32
C GLU A 199 -20.91 21.36 -2.08
N VAL A 200 -20.97 22.67 -2.31
CA VAL A 200 -21.21 23.70 -1.32
C VAL A 200 -22.45 24.49 -1.79
N GLU A 201 -23.52 24.46 -1.00
CA GLU A 201 -24.81 25.04 -1.40
C GLU A 201 -24.72 26.56 -1.56
N GLU A 202 -24.02 27.22 -0.63
CA GLU A 202 -23.88 28.68 -0.66
C GLU A 202 -22.92 29.14 -1.80
N PHE A 203 -21.99 28.27 -2.24
CA PHE A 203 -21.03 28.57 -3.30
C PHE A 203 -21.07 27.54 -4.46
N PRO A 204 -22.19 27.46 -5.21
CA PRO A 204 -22.36 26.44 -6.25
C PRO A 204 -21.34 26.58 -7.40
N GLN A 205 -20.69 27.74 -7.55
CA GLN A 205 -19.63 27.94 -8.53
C GLN A 205 -18.38 27.06 -8.28
N LEU A 206 -18.11 26.63 -7.06
CA LEU A 206 -16.96 25.78 -6.72
C LEU A 206 -16.95 24.45 -7.51
N THR A 207 -18.14 23.91 -7.82
CA THR A 207 -18.28 22.66 -8.56
C THR A 207 -18.63 22.83 -10.04
N GLN A 208 -18.62 24.06 -10.57
CA GLN A 208 -18.85 24.29 -12.00
C GLN A 208 -17.64 23.86 -12.84
N GLY A 209 -17.90 23.09 -13.90
CA GLY A 209 -16.85 22.51 -14.74
C GLY A 209 -15.88 23.52 -15.38
N LYS A 210 -16.33 24.78 -15.64
CA LYS A 210 -15.47 25.83 -16.19
C LYS A 210 -14.32 26.26 -15.28
N TYR A 211 -14.41 25.95 -13.97
CA TYR A 211 -13.38 26.27 -12.98
C TYR A 211 -12.52 25.05 -12.62
N MET A 212 -12.81 23.90 -13.20
CA MET A 212 -12.03 22.68 -13.03
C MET A 212 -11.11 22.45 -14.23
N ILE A 213 -9.89 22.03 -14.00
CA ILE A 213 -8.90 21.72 -15.05
C ILE A 213 -8.95 20.26 -15.44
N ARG A 214 -9.21 19.34 -14.48
CA ARG A 214 -9.23 17.91 -14.70
C ARG A 214 -10.56 17.32 -14.24
N ASP A 215 -11.11 16.33 -14.97
CA ASP A 215 -12.37 15.66 -14.68
C ASP A 215 -13.49 16.66 -14.42
N THR A 216 -13.71 17.53 -15.39
CA THR A 216 -14.58 18.72 -15.29
C THR A 216 -16.03 18.32 -14.99
N ALA A 217 -16.69 19.11 -14.12
CA ALA A 217 -18.06 18.90 -13.65
C ALA A 217 -18.30 17.58 -12.89
N GLN A 218 -17.24 16.91 -12.43
CA GLN A 218 -17.35 15.74 -11.58
C GLN A 218 -17.09 16.14 -10.13
N TYR A 219 -18.03 15.89 -9.25
CA TYR A 219 -17.96 16.22 -7.81
C TYR A 219 -18.90 15.33 -7.01
N TYR A 220 -18.80 15.37 -5.71
CA TYR A 220 -19.67 14.66 -4.78
C TYR A 220 -20.72 15.63 -4.23
N THR A 221 -21.99 15.21 -4.31
CA THR A 221 -23.10 15.98 -3.73
C THR A 221 -23.07 15.91 -2.21
N ARG A 222 -23.71 16.86 -1.55
CA ARG A 222 -23.87 16.84 -0.08
C ARG A 222 -24.49 15.52 0.40
N LEU A 223 -25.48 15.00 -0.33
CA LEU A 223 -26.08 13.70 -0.03
C LEU A 223 -25.08 12.56 -0.13
N GLN A 224 -24.24 12.54 -1.17
CA GLN A 224 -23.19 11.53 -1.33
C GLN A 224 -22.13 11.61 -0.22
N CYS A 225 -21.75 12.80 0.22
CA CYS A 225 -20.83 12.97 1.34
C CYS A 225 -21.39 12.34 2.63
N ARG A 226 -22.64 12.65 2.98
CA ARG A 226 -23.33 12.05 4.15
C ARG A 226 -23.51 10.54 4.01
N GLU A 227 -23.87 10.07 2.81
CA GLU A 227 -24.03 8.64 2.53
C GLU A 227 -22.71 7.88 2.70
N LEU A 228 -21.60 8.39 2.16
CA LEU A 228 -20.29 7.74 2.27
C LEU A 228 -19.82 7.67 3.72
N GLU A 229 -19.97 8.76 4.47
CA GLU A 229 -19.63 8.78 5.89
C GLU A 229 -20.42 7.74 6.69
N ALA A 230 -21.74 7.71 6.53
CA ALA A 230 -22.61 6.74 7.21
C ALA A 230 -22.27 5.29 6.79
N TYR A 231 -22.00 5.08 5.50
CA TYR A 231 -21.61 3.79 4.94
C TYR A 231 -20.27 3.30 5.53
N ALA A 232 -19.30 4.18 5.65
CA ALA A 232 -18.00 3.89 6.24
C ALA A 232 -18.12 3.60 7.75
N ALA A 233 -18.88 4.41 8.49
CA ALA A 233 -19.10 4.24 9.93
C ALA A 233 -19.71 2.87 10.27
N GLN A 234 -20.69 2.40 9.49
CA GLN A 234 -21.29 1.06 9.65
C GLN A 234 -20.27 -0.09 9.46
N ARG A 235 -19.14 0.21 8.84
CA ARG A 235 -18.01 -0.72 8.58
C ARG A 235 -16.83 -0.50 9.49
N GLY A 236 -16.96 0.37 10.48
CA GLY A 236 -15.89 0.69 11.43
C GLY A 236 -14.77 1.55 10.83
N ILE A 237 -15.08 2.36 9.81
CA ILE A 237 -14.15 3.31 9.20
C ILE A 237 -14.61 4.73 9.50
N THR A 238 -13.70 5.54 10.03
CA THR A 238 -13.86 6.97 10.22
C THR A 238 -13.48 7.72 8.95
N VAL A 239 -14.36 8.52 8.39
CA VAL A 239 -14.03 9.45 7.31
C VAL A 239 -13.42 10.72 7.92
N ILE A 240 -12.29 11.14 7.38
CA ILE A 240 -11.64 12.43 7.68
C ILE A 240 -11.72 13.28 6.41
N PRO A 241 -12.65 14.24 6.32
CA PRO A 241 -12.73 15.14 5.18
C PRO A 241 -11.63 16.19 5.27
N GLU A 242 -11.00 16.49 4.12
CA GLU A 242 -10.01 17.55 4.01
C GLU A 242 -10.47 18.64 3.04
N ILE A 243 -10.41 19.87 3.53
CA ILE A 243 -10.44 21.10 2.74
C ILE A 243 -9.08 21.76 2.94
N ASP A 244 -8.20 21.57 1.99
CA ASP A 244 -6.83 22.11 2.09
C ASP A 244 -6.83 23.64 1.97
N MET A 245 -6.23 24.29 2.97
CA MET A 245 -6.19 25.73 3.08
C MET A 245 -4.92 26.20 3.80
N PRO A 246 -4.34 27.34 3.39
CA PRO A 246 -4.66 28.13 2.20
C PRO A 246 -3.89 27.67 0.95
N GLY A 247 -3.10 26.56 1.06
CA GLY A 247 -2.42 25.90 -0.04
C GLY A 247 -3.35 25.17 -0.98
N HIS A 248 -2.83 24.64 -2.08
CA HIS A 248 -3.58 23.80 -3.04
C HIS A 248 -4.95 24.36 -3.45
N SER A 249 -5.09 25.71 -3.50
CA SER A 249 -6.36 26.44 -3.52
C SER A 249 -6.71 27.09 -4.86
N ASP A 250 -6.00 26.79 -5.97
CA ASP A 250 -6.24 27.48 -7.23
C ASP A 250 -7.65 27.21 -7.81
N ALA A 251 -8.27 26.06 -7.53
CA ALA A 251 -9.65 25.83 -7.92
C ALA A 251 -10.60 26.78 -7.18
N PHE A 252 -10.38 27.01 -5.88
CA PHE A 252 -11.11 28.02 -5.10
C PHE A 252 -10.92 29.40 -5.69
N LYS A 253 -9.66 29.82 -5.96
CA LYS A 253 -9.36 31.16 -6.54
C LYS A 253 -10.05 31.37 -7.87
N ARG A 254 -10.06 30.36 -8.76
CA ARG A 254 -10.75 30.43 -10.05
C ARG A 254 -12.25 30.58 -9.91
N ALA A 255 -12.86 29.85 -8.97
CA ALA A 255 -14.31 29.81 -8.79
C ALA A 255 -14.83 31.05 -8.03
N MET A 256 -14.10 31.48 -7.01
CA MET A 256 -14.50 32.57 -6.11
C MET A 256 -13.98 33.93 -6.52
N GLY A 257 -12.95 34.00 -7.35
CA GLY A 257 -12.31 35.26 -7.76
C GLY A 257 -11.50 35.95 -6.66
N MET A 258 -11.18 35.22 -5.56
CA MET A 258 -10.46 35.74 -4.39
C MET A 258 -9.45 34.73 -3.86
N ASP A 259 -8.51 35.20 -3.05
CA ASP A 259 -7.57 34.35 -2.31
C ASP A 259 -8.20 33.88 -0.99
N MET A 260 -7.92 32.66 -0.57
CA MET A 260 -8.30 32.17 0.77
C MET A 260 -7.70 33.04 1.89
N GLN A 261 -6.56 33.65 1.64
CA GLN A 261 -5.84 34.54 2.56
C GLN A 261 -6.27 36.03 2.37
N SER A 262 -7.56 36.27 2.24
CA SER A 262 -8.19 37.60 2.32
C SER A 262 -9.30 37.58 3.36
N ASP A 263 -9.82 38.74 3.77
CA ASP A 263 -10.92 38.82 4.73
C ASP A 263 -12.16 38.09 4.17
N GLU A 264 -12.50 38.34 2.91
CA GLU A 264 -13.62 37.68 2.22
C GLU A 264 -13.36 36.19 2.01
N GLY A 265 -12.12 35.80 1.77
CA GLY A 265 -11.70 34.40 1.65
C GLY A 265 -11.90 33.63 2.97
N ILE A 266 -11.48 34.21 4.08
CA ILE A 266 -11.68 33.64 5.42
C ILE A 266 -13.16 33.51 5.77
N ASP A 267 -13.96 34.53 5.47
CA ASP A 267 -15.41 34.47 5.73
C ASP A 267 -16.10 33.42 4.85
N SER A 268 -15.68 33.30 3.59
CA SER A 268 -16.15 32.21 2.71
C SER A 268 -15.74 30.83 3.22
N LEU A 269 -14.51 30.67 3.73
CA LEU A 269 -14.04 29.40 4.31
C LEU A 269 -14.82 29.03 5.57
N LYS A 270 -15.25 29.98 6.39
CA LYS A 270 -16.11 29.70 7.55
C LYS A 270 -17.45 29.12 7.11
N VAL A 271 -18.09 29.67 6.07
CA VAL A 271 -19.34 29.13 5.49
C VAL A 271 -19.10 27.72 4.95
N ILE A 272 -18.00 27.50 4.23
CA ILE A 272 -17.62 26.16 3.72
C ILE A 272 -17.45 25.16 4.88
N ILE A 273 -16.76 25.55 5.97
CA ILE A 273 -16.61 24.69 7.14
C ILE A 273 -17.94 24.36 7.81
N ASP A 274 -18.91 25.27 7.84
CA ASP A 274 -20.26 24.98 8.33
C ASP A 274 -20.91 23.86 7.51
N GLU A 275 -20.84 23.92 6.19
CA GLU A 275 -21.36 22.86 5.33
C GLU A 275 -20.56 21.55 5.42
N VAL A 276 -19.23 21.61 5.62
CA VAL A 276 -18.42 20.40 5.88
C VAL A 276 -18.90 19.72 7.16
N VAL A 277 -19.11 20.47 8.24
CA VAL A 277 -19.59 19.90 9.50
C VAL A 277 -21.00 19.29 9.37
N GLU A 278 -21.88 19.91 8.58
CA GLU A 278 -23.20 19.36 8.27
C GLU A 278 -23.13 18.09 7.41
N ASN A 279 -22.20 18.03 6.46
CA ASN A 279 -22.05 16.90 5.54
C ASN A 279 -21.29 15.72 6.17
N PHE A 280 -20.52 15.99 7.23
CA PHE A 280 -19.73 14.98 7.95
C PHE A 280 -20.02 15.03 9.47
N PRO A 281 -21.27 14.75 9.89
CA PRO A 281 -21.65 14.85 11.30
C PRO A 281 -20.91 13.87 12.20
N LEU A 282 -20.48 12.70 11.69
CA LEU A 282 -19.79 11.64 12.46
C LEU A 282 -18.28 11.84 12.52
N ALA A 283 -17.68 12.62 11.60
CA ALA A 283 -16.25 12.88 11.57
C ALA A 283 -15.78 13.57 12.86
N PRO A 284 -14.85 12.98 13.62
CA PRO A 284 -14.31 13.63 14.82
C PRO A 284 -13.33 14.75 14.50
N TYR A 285 -12.71 14.70 13.32
CA TYR A 285 -11.71 15.63 12.84
C TYR A 285 -12.09 16.20 11.48
N ILE A 286 -11.78 17.48 11.27
CA ILE A 286 -11.70 18.11 9.95
C ILE A 286 -10.23 18.38 9.66
N HIS A 287 -9.73 17.92 8.52
CA HIS A 287 -8.38 18.22 8.07
C HIS A 287 -8.38 19.53 7.28
N ILE A 288 -7.55 20.49 7.70
CA ILE A 288 -7.51 21.84 7.12
C ILE A 288 -6.20 22.13 6.36
N GLY A 289 -5.44 21.10 5.99
CA GLY A 289 -4.22 21.23 5.19
C GLY A 289 -3.09 21.98 5.91
N GLY A 290 -2.62 23.06 5.31
CA GLY A 290 -1.62 23.98 5.88
C GLY A 290 -0.21 23.83 5.31
N ASP A 291 0.01 22.93 4.34
CA ASP A 291 1.31 22.64 3.75
C ASP A 291 1.60 23.46 2.47
N GLU A 292 2.85 23.39 2.04
CA GLU A 292 3.42 23.84 0.76
C GLU A 292 3.08 25.26 0.33
N VAL A 293 2.64 26.15 1.23
CA VAL A 293 2.24 27.53 0.92
C VAL A 293 2.85 28.53 1.89
N ASN A 294 3.14 29.74 1.39
CA ASN A 294 3.48 30.86 2.25
C ASN A 294 2.20 31.46 2.86
N ILE A 295 2.08 31.38 4.17
CA ILE A 295 0.95 31.97 4.92
C ILE A 295 1.31 33.41 5.26
N HIS A 296 0.66 34.36 4.58
CA HIS A 296 0.91 35.79 4.74
C HIS A 296 -0.21 36.53 5.50
N TYR A 297 -1.42 35.93 5.59
CA TYR A 297 -2.47 36.49 6.41
C TYR A 297 -2.21 36.17 7.89
N PRO A 298 -2.17 37.18 8.78
CA PRO A 298 -1.87 36.94 10.19
C PRO A 298 -2.83 35.94 10.84
N ASP A 299 -2.25 35.01 11.57
CA ASP A 299 -3.01 34.01 12.35
C ASP A 299 -4.01 33.14 11.54
N PHE A 300 -3.88 33.06 10.19
CA PHE A 300 -4.83 32.34 9.33
C PHE A 300 -5.20 30.96 9.87
N LEU A 301 -4.21 30.07 10.10
CA LEU A 301 -4.44 28.72 10.60
C LEU A 301 -5.08 28.74 12.00
N LYS A 302 -4.74 29.68 12.85
CA LYS A 302 -5.32 29.83 14.18
C LYS A 302 -6.80 30.21 14.11
N ILE A 303 -7.13 31.17 13.24
CA ILE A 303 -8.52 31.61 13.01
C ILE A 303 -9.36 30.42 12.52
N MET A 304 -8.89 29.70 11.52
CA MET A 304 -9.62 28.56 10.96
C MET A 304 -9.74 27.40 11.97
N ALA A 305 -8.67 27.10 12.73
CA ALA A 305 -8.69 26.08 13.75
C ALA A 305 -9.68 26.41 14.88
N GLN A 306 -9.72 27.65 15.34
CA GLN A 306 -10.68 28.10 16.36
C GLN A 306 -12.11 27.99 15.81
N TYR A 307 -12.31 28.30 14.54
CA TYR A 307 -13.65 28.19 13.93
C TYR A 307 -14.12 26.73 13.86
N VAL A 308 -13.28 25.80 13.37
CA VAL A 308 -13.58 24.36 13.36
C VAL A 308 -13.92 23.86 14.77
N ARG A 309 -13.12 24.23 15.78
CA ARG A 309 -13.36 23.86 17.19
C ARG A 309 -14.68 24.44 17.72
N SER A 310 -15.06 25.65 17.31
CA SER A 310 -16.32 26.27 17.69
C SER A 310 -17.55 25.48 17.20
N LYS A 311 -17.37 24.67 16.13
CA LYS A 311 -18.41 23.76 15.61
C LYS A 311 -18.37 22.37 16.26
N GLY A 312 -17.57 22.18 17.33
CA GLY A 312 -17.48 20.92 18.06
C GLY A 312 -16.60 19.85 17.40
N LYS A 313 -15.86 20.20 16.34
CA LYS A 313 -14.93 19.30 15.66
C LYS A 313 -13.50 19.55 16.12
N LYS A 314 -12.64 18.53 15.97
CA LYS A 314 -11.19 18.63 16.20
C LYS A 314 -10.49 18.94 14.88
N VAL A 315 -9.32 19.54 14.99
CA VAL A 315 -8.49 19.96 13.84
C VAL A 315 -7.37 18.98 13.61
N LEU A 316 -7.25 18.51 12.37
CA LEU A 316 -6.11 17.77 11.84
C LEU A 316 -5.39 18.64 10.81
N MET A 317 -4.06 18.63 10.81
CA MET A 317 -3.23 19.39 9.86
C MET A 317 -2.04 18.58 9.37
N TRP A 318 -1.55 18.96 8.19
CA TRP A 318 -0.24 18.50 7.73
C TRP A 318 0.89 18.96 8.66
N ASN A 319 1.82 18.11 8.90
CA ASN A 319 3.10 18.40 9.53
C ASN A 319 4.20 17.96 8.54
N ARG A 320 4.82 18.83 7.88
CA ARG A 320 5.41 20.11 8.14
C ARG A 320 4.60 21.25 7.45
N LEU A 321 4.40 22.37 8.17
CA LEU A 321 3.93 23.63 7.62
C LEU A 321 5.13 24.42 7.06
N SER A 322 4.86 25.43 6.22
CA SER A 322 5.91 26.36 5.75
C SER A 322 6.57 27.14 6.91
N ALA A 323 5.80 27.44 7.95
CA ALA A 323 6.27 28.15 9.15
C ALA A 323 6.87 27.23 10.24
N GLY A 324 7.01 25.92 9.98
CA GLY A 324 7.51 24.94 10.96
C GLY A 324 6.53 23.84 11.32
N ALA A 325 6.64 23.27 12.52
CA ALA A 325 5.70 22.25 13.00
C ALA A 325 4.42 22.89 13.54
N PRO A 326 3.25 22.25 13.37
CA PRO A 326 2.00 22.66 14.04
C PRO A 326 2.15 22.63 15.56
N THR A 327 1.31 23.38 16.26
CA THR A 327 1.25 23.41 17.72
C THR A 327 -0.14 23.03 18.22
N ALA A 328 -0.28 22.68 19.49
CA ALA A 328 -1.57 22.38 20.11
C ALA A 328 -2.53 23.58 20.13
N GLU A 329 -2.04 24.78 19.87
CA GLU A 329 -2.89 25.97 19.71
C GLU A 329 -3.71 25.89 18.44
N ILE A 330 -3.15 25.33 17.36
CA ILE A 330 -3.75 25.32 16.01
C ILE A 330 -4.23 23.95 15.53
N CYS A 331 -3.86 22.87 16.19
CA CYS A 331 -4.36 21.53 15.82
C CYS A 331 -4.53 20.62 17.04
N ASP A 332 -5.29 19.54 16.87
CA ASP A 332 -5.52 18.49 17.86
C ASP A 332 -4.84 17.18 17.49
N MET A 333 -4.40 17.04 16.25
CA MET A 333 -3.64 15.92 15.70
C MET A 333 -2.84 16.39 14.49
N THR A 334 -1.68 15.79 14.22
CA THR A 334 -0.88 16.13 13.04
C THR A 334 -0.70 14.93 12.11
N GLN A 335 -0.50 15.21 10.82
CA GLN A 335 -0.18 14.20 9.81
C GLN A 335 1.17 14.53 9.15
N MET A 336 2.20 13.74 9.47
CA MET A 336 3.55 13.96 8.95
C MET A 336 3.67 13.45 7.52
N TRP A 337 4.06 14.31 6.58
CA TRP A 337 4.20 13.97 5.17
C TRP A 337 5.63 14.05 4.64
N ALA A 338 6.42 14.96 5.13
CA ALA A 338 7.80 15.14 4.68
C ALA A 338 8.75 14.17 5.35
N THR A 339 9.73 13.63 4.62
CA THR A 339 10.74 12.70 5.16
C THR A 339 11.49 13.24 6.38
N ALA A 340 11.66 14.57 6.47
CA ALA A 340 12.25 15.26 7.62
C ALA A 340 11.22 15.60 8.72
N GLY A 341 9.95 15.24 8.57
CA GLY A 341 8.89 15.52 9.55
C GLY A 341 9.19 14.86 10.90
N LYS A 342 8.89 15.58 11.97
CA LYS A 342 9.04 15.12 13.35
C LYS A 342 7.72 15.17 14.09
N ALA A 343 7.43 14.15 14.86
CA ALA A 343 6.26 14.14 15.74
C ALA A 343 6.29 15.32 16.68
N VAL A 344 5.13 15.94 16.87
CA VAL A 344 4.93 17.01 17.84
C VAL A 344 4.59 16.36 19.17
N LYS A 345 5.43 16.57 20.16
CA LYS A 345 5.22 16.02 21.49
C LYS A 345 3.95 16.57 22.14
N GLY A 346 3.16 15.69 22.73
CA GLY A 346 1.90 16.03 23.39
C GLY A 346 0.70 16.18 22.44
N LEU A 347 0.88 15.85 21.16
CA LEU A 347 -0.19 15.70 20.19
C LEU A 347 -0.12 14.30 19.58
N PRO A 348 -1.24 13.65 19.27
CA PRO A 348 -1.23 12.46 18.42
C PRO A 348 -0.71 12.80 17.01
N ASN A 349 0.23 12.02 16.51
CA ASN A 349 0.80 12.21 15.16
C ASN A 349 0.52 10.98 14.29
N ILE A 350 0.19 11.21 13.03
CA ILE A 350 0.04 10.19 12.00
C ILE A 350 1.29 10.19 11.14
N ASP A 351 1.94 9.04 10.95
CA ASP A 351 3.15 8.93 10.14
C ASP A 351 2.85 8.51 8.70
N CYS A 352 2.96 9.43 7.76
CA CYS A 352 2.83 9.17 6.32
C CYS A 352 4.16 9.36 5.57
N ARG A 353 5.28 9.67 6.27
CA ARG A 353 6.54 10.12 5.68
C ARG A 353 7.12 9.21 4.59
N TYR A 354 6.90 7.91 4.70
CA TYR A 354 7.42 6.89 3.78
C TYR A 354 6.29 6.06 3.15
N ASN A 355 5.04 6.53 3.20
CA ASN A 355 3.86 5.82 2.73
C ASN A 355 3.13 6.54 1.57
N TYR A 356 3.85 7.37 0.80
CA TYR A 356 3.35 7.99 -0.43
C TYR A 356 3.56 7.03 -1.60
N ILE A 357 2.55 6.18 -1.85
CA ILE A 357 2.67 5.03 -2.76
C ILE A 357 2.71 5.42 -4.25
N ASN A 358 2.37 6.65 -4.59
CA ASN A 358 2.46 7.14 -5.98
C ASN A 358 3.90 7.29 -6.48
N HIS A 359 4.91 7.17 -5.62
CA HIS A 359 6.33 7.19 -5.97
C HIS A 359 6.99 5.81 -5.97
N PHE A 360 6.24 4.75 -5.62
CA PHE A 360 6.78 3.48 -5.22
C PHE A 360 6.95 2.50 -6.40
N ASP A 361 7.96 1.63 -6.26
CA ASP A 361 8.08 0.40 -7.04
C ASP A 361 7.08 -0.64 -6.53
N VAL A 362 6.59 -1.46 -7.44
CA VAL A 362 5.55 -2.46 -7.12
C VAL A 362 6.03 -3.53 -6.13
N TYR A 363 7.32 -3.90 -6.18
CA TYR A 363 7.87 -5.00 -5.42
C TYR A 363 8.75 -4.55 -4.26
N ALA A 364 9.73 -3.70 -4.54
CA ALA A 364 10.70 -3.26 -3.56
C ALA A 364 10.07 -2.50 -2.40
N ASP A 365 9.20 -1.54 -2.72
CA ASP A 365 8.57 -0.72 -1.69
C ASP A 365 7.50 -1.48 -0.90
N LEU A 366 6.83 -2.48 -1.49
CA LEU A 366 5.92 -3.33 -0.73
C LEU A 366 6.62 -4.03 0.43
N ALA A 367 7.80 -4.61 0.16
CA ALA A 367 8.62 -5.21 1.21
C ALA A 367 9.06 -4.17 2.25
N GLY A 368 9.42 -2.97 1.79
CA GLY A 368 9.74 -1.82 2.64
C GLY A 368 8.61 -1.43 3.58
N ILE A 369 7.38 -1.24 3.06
CA ILE A 369 6.19 -0.90 3.86
C ILE A 369 5.90 -2.00 4.89
N TYR A 370 5.89 -3.27 4.47
CA TYR A 370 5.63 -4.39 5.37
C TYR A 370 6.60 -4.46 6.55
N ARG A 371 7.88 -4.18 6.31
CA ARG A 371 8.94 -4.27 7.32
C ARG A 371 9.07 -3.01 8.18
N SER A 372 8.48 -1.89 7.76
CA SER A 372 8.61 -0.61 8.46
C SER A 372 7.81 -0.55 9.73
N ASN A 373 8.44 -0.18 10.85
CA ASN A 373 7.68 0.31 11.99
C ASN A 373 7.09 1.71 11.71
N ILE A 374 6.20 2.16 12.59
CA ILE A 374 5.53 3.45 12.47
C ILE A 374 6.22 4.41 13.45
N TYR A 375 6.91 5.40 12.89
CA TYR A 375 7.62 6.45 13.64
C TYR A 375 8.47 5.93 14.81
N TYR A 376 9.36 4.95 14.54
CA TYR A 376 10.25 4.33 15.53
C TYR A 376 9.55 3.54 16.65
N GLU A 377 8.23 3.41 16.61
CA GLU A 377 7.45 2.74 17.64
C GLU A 377 7.04 1.32 17.23
N GLN A 378 7.04 0.42 18.22
CA GLN A 378 6.57 -0.96 18.05
C GLN A 378 5.03 -1.06 18.13
N ARG A 379 4.39 -0.08 18.77
CA ARG A 379 2.95 0.09 18.90
C ARG A 379 2.64 1.56 19.18
N GLY A 380 1.39 1.95 19.03
CA GLY A 380 0.94 3.31 19.28
C GLY A 380 1.26 3.82 20.66
N THR A 381 1.46 5.12 20.75
CA THR A 381 1.72 5.88 21.98
C THR A 381 0.82 7.12 22.01
N ASP A 382 0.86 7.91 23.06
CA ASP A 382 0.12 9.18 23.10
C ASP A 382 0.59 10.16 22.03
N ASP A 383 1.86 10.05 21.59
CA ASP A 383 2.46 10.90 20.56
C ASP A 383 2.39 10.27 19.15
N VAL A 384 2.09 8.98 19.00
CA VAL A 384 2.05 8.30 17.70
C VAL A 384 0.75 7.51 17.56
N ALA A 385 -0.19 8.07 16.81
CA ALA A 385 -1.52 7.49 16.63
C ALA A 385 -1.54 6.34 15.62
N GLY A 386 -0.65 6.36 14.62
CA GLY A 386 -0.60 5.35 13.57
C GLY A 386 -0.10 5.88 12.23
N THR A 387 -0.61 5.32 11.15
CA THR A 387 -0.18 5.64 9.79
C THR A 387 -1.35 5.73 8.81
N ILE A 388 -1.18 6.55 7.78
CA ILE A 388 -2.04 6.60 6.60
C ILE A 388 -1.17 6.41 5.37
N THR A 389 -1.55 5.46 4.52
CA THR A 389 -0.98 5.29 3.19
C THR A 389 -1.63 6.30 2.27
N ALA A 390 -0.84 7.09 1.55
CA ALA A 390 -1.36 8.17 0.71
C ALA A 390 -1.13 7.90 -0.77
N VAL A 391 -2.16 8.11 -1.58
CA VAL A 391 -2.06 8.10 -3.04
C VAL A 391 -2.40 9.49 -3.59
N TRP A 392 -1.39 10.16 -4.14
CA TRP A 392 -1.52 11.43 -4.83
C TRP A 392 -1.66 11.18 -6.33
N ASN A 393 -2.69 11.77 -6.92
CA ASN A 393 -3.00 11.58 -8.33
C ASN A 393 -2.34 12.66 -9.20
N ASP A 394 -1.05 12.88 -9.03
CA ASP A 394 -0.26 13.88 -9.76
C ASP A 394 -0.40 13.71 -11.26
N THR A 395 -0.24 12.48 -11.75
CA THR A 395 -0.34 12.15 -13.17
C THR A 395 -1.77 11.76 -13.55
N LYS A 396 -2.31 12.37 -14.60
CA LYS A 396 -3.62 11.97 -15.12
C LYS A 396 -3.55 10.57 -15.73
N THR A 397 -4.42 9.69 -15.25
CA THR A 397 -4.64 8.35 -15.80
C THR A 397 -5.89 8.33 -16.68
N GLN A 398 -6.11 7.24 -17.44
CA GLN A 398 -7.30 7.08 -18.27
C GLN A 398 -8.54 6.71 -17.45
N SER A 399 -8.33 6.05 -16.30
CA SER A 399 -9.40 5.63 -15.41
C SER A 399 -8.91 5.54 -13.97
N TRP A 400 -9.84 5.57 -13.00
CA TRP A 400 -9.53 5.32 -11.60
C TRP A 400 -8.91 3.91 -11.38
N ARG A 401 -9.26 2.92 -12.19
CA ARG A 401 -8.66 1.57 -12.14
C ARG A 401 -7.18 1.57 -12.51
N ASP A 402 -6.75 2.52 -13.33
CA ASP A 402 -5.33 2.72 -13.61
C ASP A 402 -4.60 3.31 -12.41
N ILE A 403 -5.27 4.17 -11.61
CA ILE A 403 -4.74 4.65 -10.34
C ILE A 403 -4.47 3.47 -9.40
N VAL A 404 -5.44 2.56 -9.23
CA VAL A 404 -5.30 1.35 -8.41
C VAL A 404 -4.13 0.50 -8.89
N ARG A 405 -4.04 0.27 -10.21
CA ARG A 405 -3.00 -0.57 -10.83
C ARG A 405 -1.62 0.03 -10.69
N GLN A 406 -1.45 1.28 -11.10
CA GLN A 406 -0.15 1.96 -11.15
C GLN A 406 0.48 2.15 -9.78
N ASN A 407 -0.35 2.33 -8.76
CA ASN A 407 0.11 2.54 -7.40
C ASN A 407 0.23 1.24 -6.60
N ASN A 408 -0.08 0.07 -7.22
CA ASN A 408 -0.17 -1.19 -6.48
C ASN A 408 -0.98 -1.04 -5.18
N LEU A 409 -2.08 -0.27 -5.27
CA LEU A 409 -2.79 0.36 -4.16
C LEU A 409 -3.10 -0.65 -3.05
N TYR A 410 -3.86 -1.69 -3.36
CA TYR A 410 -4.31 -2.64 -2.34
C TYR A 410 -3.15 -3.42 -1.73
N ALA A 411 -2.13 -3.81 -2.49
CA ALA A 411 -0.98 -4.51 -1.93
C ALA A 411 -0.26 -3.63 -0.89
N ASN A 412 0.02 -2.37 -1.22
CA ASN A 412 0.69 -1.42 -0.34
C ASN A 412 -0.14 -1.09 0.90
N VAL A 413 -1.44 -0.81 0.70
CA VAL A 413 -2.37 -0.53 1.81
C VAL A 413 -2.48 -1.70 2.76
N LEU A 414 -2.52 -2.95 2.25
CA LEU A 414 -2.64 -4.14 3.10
C LEU A 414 -1.33 -4.47 3.83
N ALA A 415 -0.17 -4.18 3.24
CA ALA A 415 1.11 -4.27 3.96
C ALA A 415 1.16 -3.26 5.12
N SER A 416 0.72 -2.03 4.88
CA SER A 416 0.60 -1.01 5.92
C SER A 416 -0.43 -1.39 6.99
N ALA A 417 -1.59 -1.94 6.59
CA ALA A 417 -2.63 -2.41 7.51
C ALA A 417 -2.12 -3.53 8.43
N GLU A 418 -1.40 -4.51 7.88
CA GLU A 418 -0.77 -5.59 8.64
C GLU A 418 0.19 -5.03 9.68
N ARG A 419 1.08 -4.13 9.28
CA ARG A 419 2.04 -3.51 10.19
C ARG A 419 1.37 -2.70 11.27
N ALA A 420 0.39 -1.89 10.93
CA ALA A 420 -0.31 -1.04 11.89
C ALA A 420 -1.25 -1.85 12.83
N TRP A 421 -1.71 -3.02 12.41
CA TRP A 421 -2.48 -3.93 13.25
C TRP A 421 -1.58 -4.75 14.17
N CYS A 422 -0.55 -5.39 13.60
CA CYS A 422 0.33 -6.30 14.36
C CYS A 422 1.36 -5.55 15.21
N GLY A 423 1.77 -4.35 14.80
CA GLY A 423 2.90 -3.63 15.39
C GLY A 423 4.26 -4.21 14.96
N GLY A 424 5.32 -3.81 15.63
CA GLY A 424 6.68 -4.29 15.33
C GLY A 424 7.32 -3.62 14.11
N GLY A 425 8.27 -4.29 13.50
CA GLY A 425 9.03 -3.80 12.35
C GLY A 425 10.32 -3.06 12.70
N LYS A 426 11.03 -2.60 11.67
CA LYS A 426 12.23 -1.75 11.77
C LYS A 426 11.94 -0.40 11.15
N GLN A 427 12.70 0.63 11.53
CA GLN A 427 12.54 1.94 10.91
C GLN A 427 12.85 1.87 9.41
N TYR A 428 12.03 2.50 8.59
CA TYR A 428 12.16 2.50 7.12
C TYR A 428 13.56 2.94 6.67
N ILE A 429 14.12 3.96 7.31
CA ILE A 429 15.46 4.48 7.01
C ILE A 429 16.62 3.55 7.41
N GLU A 430 16.35 2.47 8.16
CA GLU A 430 17.34 1.47 8.55
C GLU A 430 17.31 0.25 7.63
N GLN A 431 16.40 0.22 6.67
CA GLN A 431 16.22 -0.93 5.77
C GLN A 431 17.08 -0.76 4.53
N GLY A 432 18.06 -1.64 4.36
CA GLY A 432 18.95 -1.64 3.19
C GLY A 432 18.21 -2.03 1.90
N GLY A 433 17.74 -1.07 1.13
CA GLY A 433 17.14 -1.33 -0.17
C GLY A 433 15.91 -2.23 -0.08
N THR A 434 15.86 -3.32 -0.83
CA THR A 434 14.82 -4.37 -0.74
C THR A 434 14.98 -5.26 0.46
N GLY A 435 16.17 -5.31 1.01
CA GLY A 435 16.55 -5.84 2.32
C GLY A 435 15.96 -7.17 2.79
N LEU A 436 15.32 -7.96 1.91
CA LEU A 436 14.96 -9.33 2.22
C LEU A 436 16.24 -10.18 2.11
N GLY A 437 16.68 -10.74 3.24
CA GLY A 437 17.75 -11.72 3.26
C GLY A 437 17.30 -13.08 2.74
N GLU A 438 18.24 -13.99 2.57
CA GLU A 438 17.93 -15.40 2.32
C GLU A 438 17.61 -16.08 3.66
N ASN A 439 16.37 -16.52 3.85
CA ASN A 439 15.93 -17.38 4.96
C ASN A 439 16.16 -16.82 6.38
N ASP A 440 16.23 -15.51 6.56
CA ASP A 440 16.11 -14.90 7.88
C ASP A 440 14.65 -14.85 8.34
N ASP A 441 14.44 -14.55 9.63
CA ASP A 441 13.08 -14.49 10.20
C ASP A 441 12.19 -13.46 9.49
N GLU A 442 12.76 -12.35 9.04
CA GLU A 442 12.02 -11.30 8.32
C GLU A 442 11.58 -11.74 6.93
N ALA A 443 12.41 -12.51 6.21
CA ALA A 443 12.06 -13.08 4.92
C ALA A 443 10.93 -14.12 5.07
N VAL A 444 10.97 -14.92 6.13
CA VAL A 444 9.91 -15.90 6.46
C VAL A 444 8.60 -15.19 6.80
N GLU A 445 8.64 -14.14 7.62
CA GLU A 445 7.44 -13.36 7.97
C GLU A 445 6.85 -12.65 6.75
N PHE A 446 7.68 -12.06 5.90
CA PHE A 446 7.23 -11.45 4.65
C PHE A 446 6.60 -12.48 3.70
N ALA A 447 7.20 -13.66 3.57
CA ALA A 447 6.64 -14.74 2.75
C ALA A 447 5.28 -15.24 3.28
N ASP A 448 5.06 -15.26 4.60
CA ASP A 448 3.76 -15.57 5.20
C ASP A 448 2.72 -14.47 4.90
N PHE A 449 3.08 -13.19 5.05
CA PHE A 449 2.23 -12.07 4.65
C PHE A 449 1.86 -12.17 3.16
N GLU A 450 2.85 -12.35 2.30
CA GLU A 450 2.68 -12.46 0.85
C GLU A 450 1.73 -13.60 0.48
N ARG A 451 1.86 -14.76 1.12
CA ARG A 451 0.96 -15.92 0.93
C ARG A 451 -0.49 -15.55 1.28
N ARG A 452 -0.73 -14.88 2.40
CA ARG A 452 -2.05 -14.42 2.83
C ARG A 452 -2.61 -13.37 1.87
N PHE A 453 -1.80 -12.40 1.47
CA PHE A 453 -2.18 -11.40 0.47
C PHE A 453 -2.58 -12.04 -0.87
N LEU A 454 -1.78 -12.98 -1.38
CA LEU A 454 -2.07 -13.66 -2.65
C LEU A 454 -3.32 -14.53 -2.57
N PHE A 455 -3.63 -15.10 -1.40
CA PHE A 455 -4.93 -15.76 -1.19
C PHE A 455 -6.08 -14.77 -1.39
N HIS A 456 -6.04 -13.60 -0.77
CA HIS A 456 -7.07 -12.57 -0.95
C HIS A 456 -7.11 -12.01 -2.37
N LYS A 457 -5.94 -11.86 -3.03
CA LYS A 457 -5.89 -11.51 -4.45
C LYS A 457 -6.69 -12.48 -5.32
N ALA A 458 -6.61 -13.76 -5.04
CA ALA A 458 -7.35 -14.80 -5.77
C ALA A 458 -8.85 -14.86 -5.41
N ASN A 459 -9.28 -14.25 -4.31
CA ASN A 459 -10.65 -14.31 -3.78
C ASN A 459 -11.30 -12.93 -3.72
N SER A 460 -11.30 -12.27 -2.57
CA SER A 460 -12.01 -10.98 -2.35
C SER A 460 -11.51 -9.84 -3.23
N LEU A 461 -10.23 -9.84 -3.58
CA LEU A 461 -9.59 -8.84 -4.45
C LEU A 461 -9.51 -9.27 -5.92
N SER A 462 -10.13 -10.39 -6.32
CA SER A 462 -10.00 -10.97 -7.66
C SER A 462 -10.49 -10.07 -8.80
N ARG A 463 -11.30 -9.07 -8.50
CA ARG A 463 -11.78 -8.07 -9.46
C ARG A 463 -10.89 -6.83 -9.54
N GLU A 464 -9.90 -6.71 -8.64
CA GLU A 464 -9.00 -5.57 -8.60
C GLU A 464 -7.84 -5.73 -9.58
N PRO A 465 -7.37 -4.64 -10.21
CA PRO A 465 -6.29 -4.70 -11.19
C PRO A 465 -4.91 -4.81 -10.51
N ILE A 466 -4.68 -5.92 -9.81
CA ILE A 466 -3.45 -6.19 -9.06
C ILE A 466 -2.52 -7.04 -9.90
N SER A 467 -1.43 -6.45 -10.36
CA SER A 467 -0.40 -7.14 -11.16
C SER A 467 0.70 -7.80 -10.31
N TYR A 468 0.70 -7.59 -9.01
CA TYR A 468 1.68 -8.17 -8.09
C TYR A 468 1.61 -9.70 -8.08
N VAL A 469 2.76 -10.36 -8.18
CA VAL A 469 2.91 -11.81 -8.02
C VAL A 469 3.96 -12.12 -6.94
N ARG A 470 4.06 -13.38 -6.53
CA ARG A 470 5.01 -13.80 -5.50
C ARG A 470 6.44 -13.36 -5.82
N GLN A 471 7.11 -12.70 -4.88
CA GLN A 471 8.51 -12.27 -5.00
C GLN A 471 9.44 -12.87 -3.94
N SER A 472 8.91 -13.39 -2.85
CA SER A 472 9.72 -13.94 -1.75
C SER A 472 10.59 -15.14 -2.14
N ASN A 473 10.38 -15.71 -3.32
CA ASN A 473 11.14 -16.82 -3.88
C ASN A 473 12.03 -16.41 -5.07
N VAL A 474 12.18 -15.12 -5.35
CA VAL A 474 13.03 -14.61 -6.45
C VAL A 474 14.40 -14.25 -5.89
N HIS A 475 15.42 -15.02 -6.22
CA HIS A 475 16.77 -14.88 -5.69
C HIS A 475 17.75 -14.45 -6.77
N TRP A 476 18.60 -13.52 -6.43
CA TRP A 476 19.57 -12.90 -7.32
C TRP A 476 20.99 -13.02 -6.78
N ARG A 477 21.96 -12.99 -7.69
CA ARG A 477 23.34 -12.62 -7.40
C ARG A 477 23.66 -11.33 -8.13
N ILE A 478 24.26 -10.37 -7.44
CA ILE A 478 24.49 -9.01 -7.93
C ILE A 478 25.98 -8.67 -7.69
N THR A 479 26.67 -8.16 -8.73
CA THR A 479 28.08 -7.78 -8.62
C THR A 479 28.26 -6.50 -7.79
N GLU A 480 29.44 -6.33 -7.23
CA GLU A 480 29.94 -5.01 -6.84
C GLU A 480 29.99 -4.08 -8.07
N PRO A 481 29.89 -2.75 -7.85
CA PRO A 481 29.90 -1.78 -8.95
C PRO A 481 31.26 -1.72 -9.65
N MET A 482 31.33 -1.94 -10.96
CA MET A 482 32.52 -1.86 -11.79
C MET A 482 32.60 -0.51 -12.51
N PRO A 483 33.71 0.24 -12.43
CA PRO A 483 33.88 1.51 -13.14
C PRO A 483 33.79 1.36 -14.65
N ASN A 484 32.87 2.10 -15.28
CA ASN A 484 32.67 2.03 -16.73
C ASN A 484 33.28 3.23 -17.49
N GLY A 485 33.89 4.19 -16.77
CA GLY A 485 34.50 5.36 -17.38
C GLY A 485 33.52 6.30 -18.11
N GLY A 486 32.24 6.28 -17.70
CA GLY A 486 31.17 7.05 -18.37
C GLY A 486 30.59 6.34 -19.61
N ASN A 487 31.13 5.18 -19.99
CA ASN A 487 30.60 4.40 -21.12
C ASN A 487 29.60 3.34 -20.62
N ALA A 488 28.32 3.66 -20.68
CA ALA A 488 27.22 2.75 -20.30
C ALA A 488 27.20 1.43 -21.11
N ASN A 489 27.86 1.41 -22.25
CA ASN A 489 27.95 0.22 -23.11
C ASN A 489 29.22 -0.60 -22.89
N LYS A 490 30.09 -0.22 -21.93
CA LYS A 490 31.29 -1.03 -21.62
C LYS A 490 30.84 -2.44 -21.20
N VAL A 491 31.44 -3.43 -21.91
CA VAL A 491 31.19 -4.86 -21.66
C VAL A 491 32.14 -5.33 -20.57
N PHE A 492 31.61 -6.11 -19.62
CA PHE A 492 32.36 -6.69 -18.52
C PHE A 492 32.25 -8.22 -18.52
N PRO A 493 33.12 -8.92 -17.79
CA PRO A 493 33.21 -10.39 -17.82
C PRO A 493 31.87 -11.14 -17.64
N PRO A 494 30.86 -10.68 -16.84
CA PRO A 494 29.60 -11.40 -16.76
C PRO A 494 28.87 -11.59 -18.11
N GLU A 495 29.04 -10.67 -19.08
CA GLU A 495 28.42 -10.80 -20.41
C GLU A 495 29.16 -11.80 -21.32
N THR A 496 30.45 -11.98 -21.11
CA THR A 496 31.30 -12.82 -21.95
C THR A 496 31.61 -14.17 -21.35
N CYS A 497 31.27 -14.38 -20.07
CA CYS A 497 31.48 -15.63 -19.36
C CYS A 497 30.62 -16.76 -19.96
N THR A 498 31.27 -17.84 -20.36
CA THR A 498 30.63 -19.03 -20.94
C THR A 498 30.35 -20.13 -19.93
N ASP A 499 30.68 -19.92 -18.68
CA ASP A 499 30.42 -20.89 -17.62
C ASP A 499 28.94 -21.17 -17.46
N GLU A 500 28.59 -22.40 -17.19
CA GLU A 500 27.22 -22.83 -17.00
C GLU A 500 26.56 -22.13 -15.79
N VAL A 501 27.33 -21.87 -14.75
CA VAL A 501 27.00 -21.04 -13.58
C VAL A 501 28.03 -19.93 -13.49
N LEU A 502 27.58 -18.69 -13.48
CA LEU A 502 28.46 -17.53 -13.37
C LEU A 502 29.18 -17.54 -12.01
N PRO A 503 30.49 -17.20 -11.99
CA PRO A 503 31.31 -17.21 -10.76
C PRO A 503 30.84 -16.11 -9.78
N GLU A 504 31.26 -16.26 -8.52
CA GLU A 504 30.92 -15.32 -7.44
C GLU A 504 31.77 -14.06 -7.42
N SER A 505 32.79 -13.98 -8.27
CA SER A 505 33.66 -12.81 -8.45
C SER A 505 34.23 -12.75 -9.86
N PHE A 506 34.60 -11.53 -10.27
CA PHE A 506 35.20 -11.27 -11.58
C PHE A 506 36.41 -10.36 -11.43
N VAL A 507 37.44 -10.60 -12.24
CA VAL A 507 38.64 -9.74 -12.29
C VAL A 507 38.51 -8.78 -13.48
N VAL A 508 38.58 -7.46 -13.21
CA VAL A 508 38.57 -6.41 -14.22
C VAL A 508 39.71 -5.46 -13.96
N ASP A 509 40.57 -5.28 -14.95
CA ASP A 509 41.77 -4.40 -14.85
C ASP A 509 42.64 -4.69 -13.61
N GLY A 510 42.76 -5.99 -13.22
CA GLY A 510 43.52 -6.43 -12.06
C GLY A 510 42.82 -6.29 -10.70
N VAL A 511 41.60 -5.78 -10.67
CA VAL A 511 40.79 -5.65 -9.45
C VAL A 511 39.71 -6.74 -9.42
N THR A 512 39.59 -7.41 -8.28
CA THR A 512 38.52 -8.41 -8.06
C THR A 512 37.26 -7.75 -7.54
N TYR A 513 36.15 -7.97 -8.24
CA TYR A 513 34.80 -7.54 -7.87
C TYR A 513 33.98 -8.74 -7.42
N GLY A 514 33.55 -8.74 -6.18
CA GLY A 514 32.72 -9.78 -5.60
C GLY A 514 31.24 -9.65 -5.98
N THR A 515 30.42 -10.51 -5.40
CA THR A 515 28.96 -10.49 -5.57
C THR A 515 28.25 -10.66 -4.25
N ARG A 516 27.02 -10.15 -4.17
CA ARG A 516 26.12 -10.32 -3.03
C ARG A 516 24.80 -10.94 -3.47
N LEU A 517 24.14 -11.66 -2.56
CA LEU A 517 22.81 -12.21 -2.77
C LEU A 517 21.75 -11.16 -2.47
N ALA A 518 20.63 -11.26 -3.17
CA ALA A 518 19.43 -10.44 -2.93
C ALA A 518 18.17 -11.27 -3.18
N THR A 519 17.10 -10.98 -2.46
CA THR A 519 15.79 -11.59 -2.61
C THR A 519 14.74 -10.54 -2.94
N GLY A 520 13.83 -10.85 -3.86
CA GLY A 520 12.75 -9.98 -4.31
C GLY A 520 12.71 -9.85 -5.83
N ALA A 521 11.55 -9.54 -6.36
CA ALA A 521 11.38 -9.29 -7.80
C ALA A 521 11.89 -7.91 -8.21
N GLY A 522 11.86 -6.93 -7.31
CA GLY A 522 12.34 -5.57 -7.51
C GLY A 522 13.45 -5.21 -6.53
N ILE A 523 14.55 -4.65 -7.04
CA ILE A 523 15.73 -4.32 -6.25
C ILE A 523 16.14 -2.86 -6.48
N TYR A 524 16.17 -2.05 -5.41
CA TYR A 524 16.80 -0.74 -5.43
C TYR A 524 18.32 -0.86 -5.27
N LEU A 525 19.06 -0.64 -6.35
CA LEU A 525 20.51 -0.42 -6.27
C LEU A 525 20.82 0.93 -5.64
N ARG A 526 19.96 1.94 -5.92
CA ARG A 526 19.92 3.24 -5.25
C ARG A 526 18.47 3.70 -5.06
N HIS A 527 18.06 3.95 -3.83
CA HIS A 527 16.75 4.47 -3.50
C HIS A 527 16.62 5.97 -3.83
N ILE A 528 15.39 6.45 -4.12
CA ILE A 528 15.15 7.87 -4.41
C ILE A 528 15.58 8.81 -3.26
N TRP A 529 15.43 8.36 -2.02
CA TRP A 529 15.83 9.10 -0.82
C TRP A 529 17.23 8.78 -0.31
N HIS A 530 18.05 8.13 -1.14
CA HIS A 530 19.45 7.91 -0.77
C HIS A 530 20.20 9.27 -0.57
N PRO A 531 21.03 9.45 0.46
CA PRO A 531 21.50 8.45 1.44
C PRO A 531 20.61 8.29 2.69
N ILE A 532 19.49 9.02 2.81
CA ILE A 532 18.61 8.92 3.98
C ILE A 532 18.06 7.51 4.12
N VAL A 533 17.59 6.92 3.01
CA VAL A 533 17.18 5.52 2.94
C VAL A 533 18.31 4.70 2.35
N PRO A 534 18.83 3.68 3.05
CA PRO A 534 19.83 2.78 2.53
C PRO A 534 19.36 2.09 1.25
N SER A 535 20.32 1.70 0.43
CA SER A 535 20.09 1.00 -0.83
C SER A 535 20.86 -0.33 -0.80
N PHE A 536 20.63 -1.19 -1.81
CA PHE A 536 21.44 -2.41 -1.94
C PHE A 536 22.95 -2.10 -2.03
N LEU A 537 23.29 -0.99 -2.69
CA LEU A 537 24.67 -0.49 -2.73
C LEU A 537 24.84 0.65 -1.72
N ASP A 538 25.89 0.56 -0.92
CA ASP A 538 26.13 1.53 0.16
C ASP A 538 26.53 2.91 -0.38
N ASN A 539 27.29 2.96 -1.49
CA ASN A 539 27.76 4.20 -2.10
C ASN A 539 27.70 4.15 -3.64
N PRO A 540 26.50 4.15 -4.24
CA PRO A 540 26.33 4.10 -5.68
C PRO A 540 26.85 5.38 -6.34
N GLN A 541 27.78 5.27 -7.27
CA GLN A 541 28.38 6.39 -8.02
C GLN A 541 28.02 6.32 -9.50
N LYS A 542 27.76 7.47 -10.13
CA LYS A 542 27.62 7.55 -11.59
C LYS A 542 28.93 7.11 -12.27
N GLY A 543 28.83 6.51 -13.45
CA GLY A 543 30.00 5.95 -14.15
C GLY A 543 30.39 4.55 -13.71
N GLN A 544 29.45 3.83 -13.08
CA GLN A 544 29.60 2.43 -12.68
C GLN A 544 28.56 1.54 -13.39
N THR A 545 28.86 0.26 -13.52
CA THR A 545 27.95 -0.77 -14.02
C THR A 545 27.89 -1.93 -13.03
N VAL A 546 26.69 -2.41 -12.76
CA VAL A 546 26.40 -3.60 -11.96
C VAL A 546 25.76 -4.65 -12.85
N TYR A 547 26.03 -5.93 -12.59
CA TYR A 547 25.32 -7.05 -13.18
C TYR A 547 24.51 -7.78 -12.14
N ALA A 548 23.29 -8.18 -12.54
CA ALA A 548 22.44 -9.04 -11.73
C ALA A 548 22.05 -10.26 -12.55
N TRP A 549 22.03 -11.45 -11.91
CA TRP A 549 21.56 -12.67 -12.56
C TRP A 549 20.83 -13.60 -11.65
N THR A 550 19.96 -14.37 -12.28
CA THR A 550 19.29 -15.53 -11.69
C THR A 550 19.13 -16.61 -12.77
N TYR A 551 18.95 -17.84 -12.34
CA TYR A 551 18.52 -18.94 -13.21
C TYR A 551 17.09 -19.28 -12.89
N VAL A 552 16.25 -19.32 -13.93
CA VAL A 552 14.83 -19.67 -13.84
C VAL A 552 14.65 -21.11 -14.28
N TYR A 553 14.29 -21.99 -13.37
CA TYR A 553 13.88 -23.35 -13.72
C TYR A 553 12.45 -23.37 -14.22
N SER A 554 12.24 -24.04 -15.34
CA SER A 554 10.90 -24.31 -15.90
C SER A 554 10.71 -25.81 -16.07
N PRO A 555 9.62 -26.42 -15.55
CA PRO A 555 9.39 -27.85 -15.67
C PRO A 555 9.12 -28.31 -17.11
N ARG A 556 8.80 -27.38 -18.00
CA ARG A 556 8.51 -27.61 -19.43
C ARG A 556 8.97 -26.42 -20.29
N ALA A 557 9.14 -26.66 -21.58
CA ALA A 557 9.29 -25.57 -22.53
C ALA A 557 7.95 -24.86 -22.74
N GLN A 558 7.91 -23.54 -22.53
CA GLN A 558 6.67 -22.77 -22.58
C GLN A 558 6.87 -21.30 -22.91
N LYS A 559 5.83 -20.67 -23.47
CA LYS A 559 5.72 -19.22 -23.56
C LYS A 559 5.17 -18.68 -22.24
N VAL A 560 5.77 -17.63 -21.72
CA VAL A 560 5.40 -17.01 -20.46
C VAL A 560 5.41 -15.49 -20.60
N GLY A 561 4.80 -14.80 -19.66
CA GLY A 561 4.98 -13.38 -19.43
C GLY A 561 6.17 -13.13 -18.51
N ALA A 562 6.74 -11.96 -18.62
CA ALA A 562 7.71 -11.43 -17.64
C ALA A 562 7.41 -9.96 -17.38
N GLN A 563 7.39 -9.59 -16.10
CA GLN A 563 7.40 -8.20 -15.70
C GLN A 563 8.86 -7.76 -15.60
N ILE A 564 9.23 -6.76 -16.40
CA ILE A 564 10.61 -6.27 -16.51
C ILE A 564 10.60 -4.76 -16.40
N GLU A 565 11.43 -4.22 -15.48
CA GLU A 565 11.49 -2.80 -15.20
C GLU A 565 12.92 -2.38 -14.87
N PHE A 566 13.36 -1.26 -15.46
CA PHE A 566 14.61 -0.57 -15.11
C PHE A 566 14.36 0.91 -14.79
N TYR A 567 13.13 1.24 -14.53
CA TYR A 567 12.66 2.59 -14.53
C TYR A 567 13.15 3.37 -13.32
N THR A 568 13.78 4.49 -13.60
CA THR A 568 14.41 5.34 -12.59
C THR A 568 13.59 6.59 -12.27
N TYR A 569 12.48 6.70 -12.89
CA TYR A 569 11.65 7.86 -13.01
C TYR A 569 10.71 8.03 -11.80
N SER A 570 10.59 9.25 -11.33
CA SER A 570 9.62 9.62 -10.32
C SER A 570 8.43 10.29 -10.98
N ARG A 571 7.22 9.81 -10.72
CA ARG A 571 6.02 10.42 -11.28
C ARG A 571 5.73 11.82 -10.80
N SER A 572 6.37 12.24 -9.73
CA SER A 572 6.31 13.59 -9.18
C SER A 572 7.45 14.51 -9.65
N GLY A 573 8.30 14.07 -10.60
CA GLY A 573 9.46 14.81 -11.06
C GLY A 573 9.37 15.28 -12.52
N ASN A 574 10.34 16.09 -12.94
CA ASN A 574 10.51 16.51 -14.33
C ASN A 574 11.41 15.53 -15.11
N GLU A 575 11.14 14.26 -14.98
CA GLU A 575 11.94 13.22 -15.62
C GLU A 575 11.49 12.96 -17.06
N VAL A 576 12.39 12.44 -17.88
CA VAL A 576 12.16 12.20 -19.28
C VAL A 576 12.02 10.72 -19.57
N ALA A 577 11.03 10.33 -20.34
CA ALA A 577 10.79 8.96 -20.76
C ALA A 577 12.00 8.36 -21.52
N PRO A 578 12.17 7.04 -21.51
CA PRO A 578 13.17 6.37 -22.33
C PRO A 578 12.96 6.64 -23.83
N LYS A 579 14.05 6.56 -24.60
CA LYS A 579 13.98 6.59 -26.07
C LYS A 579 13.31 5.32 -26.60
N ALA A 580 12.77 5.40 -27.79
CA ALA A 580 12.25 4.24 -28.49
C ALA A 580 13.31 3.13 -28.58
N GLY A 581 12.92 1.88 -28.29
CA GLY A 581 13.83 0.73 -28.31
C GLY A 581 14.78 0.62 -27.12
N CYS A 582 14.67 1.48 -26.10
CA CYS A 582 15.48 1.43 -24.88
C CYS A 582 14.63 1.07 -23.66
N TRP A 583 15.18 0.30 -22.73
CA TRP A 583 14.51 -0.01 -21.46
C TRP A 583 14.45 1.19 -20.52
N ASP A 584 15.51 1.97 -20.50
CA ASP A 584 15.66 3.19 -19.73
C ASP A 584 16.59 4.19 -20.45
N ARG A 585 16.90 5.32 -19.80
CA ARG A 585 17.85 6.30 -20.32
C ARG A 585 19.30 6.03 -19.91
N ARG A 586 19.53 4.98 -19.11
CA ARG A 586 20.86 4.62 -18.58
C ARG A 586 21.57 3.57 -19.44
N GLY A 587 20.86 2.90 -20.36
CA GLY A 587 21.42 1.83 -21.21
C GLY A 587 21.36 0.46 -20.58
N SER A 588 20.37 0.22 -19.67
CA SER A 588 20.14 -1.09 -19.08
C SER A 588 19.73 -2.11 -20.16
N ARG A 589 20.19 -3.36 -20.00
CA ARG A 589 19.87 -4.48 -20.90
C ARG A 589 19.57 -5.74 -20.11
N ILE A 590 18.82 -6.64 -20.72
CA ILE A 590 18.49 -7.95 -20.17
C ILE A 590 18.59 -9.03 -21.24
N TRP A 591 19.12 -10.17 -20.87
CA TRP A 591 19.24 -11.36 -21.71
C TRP A 591 18.58 -12.58 -21.08
N LEU A 592 17.96 -13.39 -21.89
CA LEU A 592 17.49 -14.73 -21.55
C LEU A 592 18.24 -15.76 -22.40
N ASN A 593 19.02 -16.63 -21.77
CA ASN A 593 19.86 -17.62 -22.45
C ASN A 593 20.74 -16.98 -23.55
N ASP A 594 21.39 -15.88 -23.21
CA ASP A 594 22.29 -15.07 -24.05
C ASP A 594 21.60 -14.34 -25.23
N LYS A 595 20.29 -14.41 -25.31
CA LYS A 595 19.49 -13.63 -26.26
C LYS A 595 18.90 -12.41 -25.61
N GLU A 596 19.19 -11.21 -26.12
CA GLU A 596 18.65 -9.96 -25.61
C GLU A 596 17.12 -9.93 -25.71
N ILE A 597 16.46 -9.48 -24.64
CA ILE A 597 15.02 -9.19 -24.61
C ILE A 597 14.84 -7.73 -24.99
N ALA A 598 14.12 -7.48 -26.08
CA ALA A 598 13.85 -6.13 -26.57
C ALA A 598 12.99 -5.34 -25.59
N ALA A 599 13.28 -4.04 -25.48
CA ALA A 599 12.45 -3.11 -24.74
C ALA A 599 11.05 -3.00 -25.37
N PRO A 600 10.02 -2.67 -24.59
CA PRO A 600 8.70 -2.42 -25.12
C PRO A 600 8.68 -1.16 -25.99
N GLU A 601 7.73 -1.08 -26.93
CA GLU A 601 7.43 0.17 -27.61
C GLU A 601 6.80 1.15 -26.62
N TRP A 602 7.45 2.29 -26.42
CA TRP A 602 6.92 3.37 -25.61
C TRP A 602 5.87 4.15 -26.39
N LYS A 603 4.74 4.46 -25.78
CA LYS A 603 3.69 5.27 -26.44
C LYS A 603 4.08 6.74 -26.60
N GLN A 604 4.92 7.23 -25.72
CA GLN A 604 5.40 8.61 -25.71
C GLN A 604 6.90 8.63 -25.42
N PRO A 605 7.75 8.16 -26.36
CA PRO A 605 9.19 8.16 -26.15
C PRO A 605 9.70 9.60 -26.01
N ASP A 606 10.70 9.80 -25.15
CA ASP A 606 11.33 11.10 -24.86
C ASP A 606 10.37 12.18 -24.31
N ALA A 607 9.14 11.84 -23.95
CA ALA A 607 8.21 12.81 -23.37
C ALA A 607 8.57 13.13 -21.90
N THR A 608 8.42 14.40 -21.54
CA THR A 608 8.52 14.85 -20.14
C THR A 608 7.15 14.73 -19.48
N ILE A 609 7.08 14.26 -18.23
CA ILE A 609 5.85 14.32 -17.45
C ILE A 609 5.58 15.78 -17.05
N LYS A 610 4.35 16.22 -17.29
CA LYS A 610 3.84 17.51 -16.82
C LYS A 610 2.70 17.23 -15.84
N GLN A 611 2.93 17.51 -14.58
CA GLN A 611 2.02 17.16 -13.49
C GLN A 611 0.69 17.92 -13.55
N ASP A 612 0.70 19.21 -13.74
CA ASP A 612 -0.41 20.06 -13.32
C ASP A 612 -1.31 20.58 -14.46
N GLN A 613 -1.15 20.10 -15.66
CA GLN A 613 -1.85 20.70 -16.80
C GLN A 613 -2.94 19.80 -17.41
N GLY A 614 -3.49 18.87 -16.65
CA GLY A 614 -4.50 17.95 -17.16
C GLY A 614 -3.97 16.99 -18.24
N THR A 615 -2.67 16.97 -18.48
CA THR A 615 -2.02 16.10 -19.44
C THR A 615 -2.02 14.67 -18.93
N THR A 616 -2.27 13.73 -19.81
CA THR A 616 -2.08 12.31 -19.51
C THR A 616 -0.59 12.04 -19.41
N GLY A 617 -0.12 11.47 -18.31
CA GLY A 617 1.25 11.01 -18.20
C GLY A 617 1.56 9.86 -19.16
N LEU A 618 2.79 9.39 -19.11
CA LEU A 618 3.21 8.26 -19.93
C LEU A 618 2.38 7.02 -19.62
N THR A 619 1.80 6.40 -20.61
CA THR A 619 0.99 5.18 -20.41
C THR A 619 1.81 3.96 -20.01
N ASN A 620 3.13 4.02 -20.12
CA ASN A 620 4.07 2.97 -19.73
C ASN A 620 5.04 3.45 -18.67
N GLU A 621 4.62 4.36 -17.78
CA GLU A 621 5.52 5.00 -16.83
C GLU A 621 5.97 4.12 -15.67
N ASN A 622 5.24 3.06 -15.39
CA ASN A 622 5.62 2.09 -14.38
C ASN A 622 5.26 0.65 -14.78
N LEU A 623 5.74 -0.30 -14.00
CA LEU A 623 5.63 -1.72 -14.26
C LEU A 623 4.18 -2.18 -14.47
N THR A 624 3.25 -1.71 -13.66
CA THR A 624 1.85 -2.16 -13.70
C THR A 624 1.09 -1.63 -14.91
N ALA A 625 1.56 -0.54 -15.50
CA ALA A 625 1.01 0.04 -16.73
C ALA A 625 1.73 -0.45 -17.99
N ARG A 626 2.89 -1.12 -17.87
CA ARG A 626 3.67 -1.63 -19.00
C ARG A 626 3.06 -2.89 -19.60
N PRO A 627 3.24 -3.08 -20.92
CA PRO A 627 2.98 -4.37 -21.53
C PRO A 627 3.87 -5.46 -20.92
N THR A 628 3.27 -6.61 -20.63
CA THR A 628 4.02 -7.81 -20.21
C THR A 628 4.96 -8.25 -21.33
N ALA A 629 6.24 -8.45 -21.05
CA ALA A 629 7.18 -9.00 -22.02
C ALA A 629 6.89 -10.48 -22.23
N HIS A 630 6.76 -10.89 -23.51
CA HIS A 630 6.52 -12.30 -23.87
C HIS A 630 7.84 -13.00 -24.18
N ILE A 631 8.20 -14.00 -23.36
CA ILE A 631 9.44 -14.75 -23.50
C ILE A 631 9.19 -16.26 -23.60
N LYS A 632 10.20 -17.01 -24.04
CA LYS A 632 10.14 -18.48 -24.15
C LYS A 632 11.15 -19.10 -23.21
N LEU A 633 10.68 -19.86 -22.23
CA LEU A 633 11.53 -20.69 -21.38
C LEU A 633 11.78 -22.05 -22.02
N ARG A 634 13.00 -22.57 -21.91
CA ARG A 634 13.35 -23.97 -22.16
C ARG A 634 12.96 -24.80 -20.95
N ARG A 635 12.75 -26.09 -21.12
CA ARG A 635 12.67 -27.03 -19.99
C ARG A 635 14.03 -27.04 -19.27
N GLY A 636 14.01 -27.00 -17.95
CA GLY A 636 15.23 -26.89 -17.11
C GLY A 636 15.59 -25.43 -16.83
N TRP A 637 16.85 -25.19 -16.53
CA TRP A 637 17.37 -23.88 -16.13
C TRP A 637 17.55 -22.92 -17.31
N ASN A 638 17.12 -21.68 -17.14
CA ASN A 638 17.24 -20.58 -18.07
C ASN A 638 18.00 -19.43 -17.41
N LYS A 639 19.11 -19.00 -17.98
CA LYS A 639 19.91 -17.89 -17.47
C LYS A 639 19.23 -16.56 -17.78
N VAL A 640 18.99 -15.75 -16.78
CA VAL A 640 18.61 -14.33 -16.88
C VAL A 640 19.79 -13.51 -16.41
N LEU A 641 20.29 -12.62 -17.25
CA LEU A 641 21.40 -11.71 -16.97
C LEU A 641 20.96 -10.29 -17.25
N MET A 642 21.31 -9.35 -16.40
CA MET A 642 21.07 -7.92 -16.57
C MET A 642 22.37 -7.14 -16.50
N ARG A 643 22.51 -6.14 -17.38
CA ARG A 643 23.51 -5.07 -17.26
C ARG A 643 22.82 -3.80 -16.80
N LEU A 644 23.31 -3.20 -15.76
CA LEU A 644 22.69 -2.10 -15.03
C LEU A 644 23.70 -0.95 -14.87
N PRO A 645 23.90 -0.11 -15.90
CA PRO A 645 24.79 1.04 -15.77
C PRO A 645 24.14 2.15 -14.96
N TYR A 646 24.91 2.83 -14.12
CA TYR A 646 24.50 4.05 -13.43
C TYR A 646 25.01 5.28 -14.21
N ALA A 647 24.27 5.62 -15.26
CA ALA A 647 24.49 6.80 -16.07
C ALA A 647 23.51 7.91 -15.70
N ASP A 648 23.70 9.10 -16.25
CA ASP A 648 22.74 10.20 -16.11
C ASP A 648 21.46 9.89 -16.87
N ASN A 649 20.32 10.14 -16.23
CA ASN A 649 18.99 9.89 -16.81
C ASN A 649 18.34 11.15 -17.42
N GLY A 650 19.03 12.30 -17.35
CA GLY A 650 18.51 13.61 -17.80
C GLY A 650 17.49 14.23 -16.85
N GLY A 651 17.33 13.69 -15.65
CA GLY A 651 16.39 14.18 -14.64
C GLY A 651 17.04 15.09 -13.58
N THR A 652 16.24 15.52 -12.61
CA THR A 652 16.56 16.57 -11.63
C THR A 652 17.34 16.11 -10.39
N GLY A 653 17.91 14.91 -10.39
CA GLY A 653 18.75 14.42 -9.28
C GLY A 653 18.03 13.57 -8.21
N ARG A 654 16.71 13.40 -8.28
CA ARG A 654 15.98 12.41 -7.47
C ARG A 654 16.05 11.04 -8.15
N ASP A 655 17.24 10.52 -8.32
CA ASP A 655 17.49 9.32 -9.09
C ASP A 655 17.08 8.05 -8.35
N LYS A 656 16.25 7.23 -8.98
CA LYS A 656 16.12 5.81 -8.65
C LYS A 656 17.02 5.01 -9.58
N TRP A 657 17.78 4.05 -9.06
CA TRP A 657 18.49 3.07 -9.83
C TRP A 657 18.05 1.68 -9.38
N GLN A 658 17.30 0.99 -10.21
CA GLN A 658 16.60 -0.23 -9.84
C GLN A 658 16.47 -1.17 -11.02
N PHE A 659 16.08 -2.40 -10.72
CA PHE A 659 15.54 -3.32 -11.72
C PHE A 659 14.42 -4.15 -11.12
N THR A 660 13.56 -4.67 -11.99
CA THR A 660 12.53 -5.64 -11.65
C THR A 660 12.52 -6.75 -12.67
N PHE A 661 12.35 -7.98 -12.22
CA PHE A 661 12.09 -9.13 -13.07
C PHE A 661 11.34 -10.22 -12.30
N VAL A 662 10.24 -10.68 -12.88
CA VAL A 662 9.52 -11.86 -12.40
C VAL A 662 8.76 -12.52 -13.55
N ILE A 663 8.72 -13.84 -13.55
CA ILE A 663 7.93 -14.64 -14.52
C ILE A 663 6.47 -14.66 -14.10
N THR A 664 5.60 -14.50 -15.09
CA THR A 664 4.15 -14.51 -14.91
C THR A 664 3.47 -15.33 -16.00
N ASP A 665 2.16 -15.49 -15.90
CA ASP A 665 1.35 -15.88 -17.05
C ASP A 665 1.47 -14.84 -18.18
N THR A 666 0.97 -15.15 -19.37
CA THR A 666 1.08 -14.26 -20.53
C THR A 666 0.29 -12.96 -20.40
N LYS A 667 -0.58 -12.84 -19.40
CA LYS A 667 -1.30 -11.61 -19.07
C LYS A 667 -0.55 -10.71 -18.10
N GLY A 668 0.48 -11.22 -17.41
CA GLY A 668 1.21 -10.49 -16.38
C GLY A 668 0.50 -10.45 -15.03
N GLU A 669 -0.47 -11.31 -14.80
CA GLU A 669 -1.35 -11.25 -13.63
C GLU A 669 -1.04 -12.31 -12.57
N ASN A 670 -0.60 -13.51 -12.98
CA ASN A 670 -0.45 -14.63 -12.07
C ASN A 670 0.95 -15.26 -12.15
N ALA A 671 1.45 -15.71 -11.00
CA ALA A 671 2.64 -16.55 -10.97
C ALA A 671 2.36 -17.92 -11.61
N LEU A 672 3.40 -18.54 -12.16
CA LEU A 672 3.32 -19.88 -12.75
C LEU A 672 3.83 -20.94 -11.78
N GLU A 673 3.11 -22.06 -11.71
CA GLU A 673 3.51 -23.20 -10.90
C GLU A 673 4.81 -23.85 -11.42
N GLY A 674 5.64 -24.31 -10.49
CA GLY A 674 6.88 -25.02 -10.78
C GLY A 674 8.03 -24.14 -11.30
N ILE A 675 7.88 -22.82 -11.35
CA ILE A 675 8.97 -21.89 -11.59
C ILE A 675 9.80 -21.75 -10.31
N VAL A 676 11.11 -21.95 -10.43
CA VAL A 676 12.06 -21.77 -9.32
C VAL A 676 13.15 -20.79 -9.76
N TYR A 677 13.56 -19.92 -8.86
CA TYR A 677 14.66 -18.97 -9.08
C TYR A 677 15.86 -19.36 -8.22
N SER A 678 17.04 -19.35 -8.80
CA SER A 678 18.27 -19.69 -8.08
C SER A 678 19.47 -18.96 -8.69
N PRO A 679 20.32 -18.34 -7.90
CA PRO A 679 21.53 -17.71 -8.41
C PRO A 679 22.62 -18.74 -8.80
N THR A 680 22.45 -20.02 -8.46
CA THR A 680 23.42 -21.11 -8.63
C THR A 680 22.88 -22.35 -9.34
N ARG A 681 21.65 -22.33 -9.86
CA ARG A 681 20.95 -23.48 -10.48
C ARG A 681 20.72 -24.65 -9.52
N SER A 682 20.57 -24.38 -8.24
CA SER A 682 20.18 -25.36 -7.22
C SER A 682 18.71 -25.19 -6.81
N PHE A 683 18.08 -26.31 -6.38
CA PHE A 683 16.73 -26.30 -5.85
C PHE A 683 16.71 -26.01 -4.35
#